data_71105e4ace6de5080e5b33ab4c2111e0
#
_entry.id   71105e4ace6de5080e5b33ab4c2111e0
#
_cell.length_a   1.000
_cell.length_b   1.000
_cell.length_c   1.000
_cell.angle_alpha   90.00
_cell.angle_beta   90.00
_cell.angle_gamma   90.00
#
_symmetry.space_group_name_H-M   'P 1'
#
loop_
_entity.id
_entity.type
_entity.pdbx_description
1 polymer ?
#
loop_
_entity_poly.entity_id
_entity_poly.type
_entity_poly.pdbx_seq_one_letter_code
_entity_poly.pdbx_strand_id
1 'polypeptide(L)'
;MIRHAPPYVTARWRRPVALAQARRAGPADPNGQVAGARRVIAKCMGKAHEMPAGPRRFFHTLAPISDCPPRRAGLFGDQSRLCPCAGEAGTRTGALPMAADAALHGHSNDHADHRSFFTRWFMSTNHKDIGILYIFTAGAVGFVSVLFTVYMRLELMHPGVQYMCMEGARFFTPGTPENCTPNGHLWNVMITGHGVLMMFFVVIPALFGGFGNYFMPLQIGAPDMAFPRMNNLSYWLFVAGSSLAILSVFMPGGEGLTGAGLGWVLYPPLSTGEAGYAADLALFAVHLSGASSILGAINMITTFLNMRAPGMTLHKVPLFAWSIFVTAWLVLLSLPVLAGAITMLITDRNFGTTFFQPEGGGDPVLYQHILWFFGHPEVYIVIVPGFGIISHVIATFSRKPIFGYLPMVYAMVAIGALGFVVWAHHMYTAGLSLTQQSYFMVATMVIAVPTGIKVFSWIATMWGGSVEFKTPMLFATGFVFLFTLGGVTGIVLSQAPVDRVYHDTYYVVAHFHYVMSIGAVFCIFAGVYFWIGKMSGRQYPEWAGKLHFWTMFAGVNLTFFPQHFLGRQGMPRRYIDYPEAFAYWNWFSSMGAFLSFASFLFFIGIVFYTLRAGQRITQNNYWNEYADTLEWTLPCPPPEHTFEQLPKREDWDKSHAH
;
A
#
# COMPACT_ATOMS: atom_id res chain seq x y z
N MET A 1 -2.24 63.69 4.97
CA MET A 1 -2.22 64.27 3.61
C MET A 1 -2.75 63.23 2.63
N ILE A 2 -3.79 63.56 1.97
CA ILE A 2 -4.67 62.90 1.04
C ILE A 2 -3.96 62.64 -0.32
N ARG A 3 -4.37 61.55 -1.01
CA ARG A 3 -4.32 61.27 -2.48
C ARG A 3 -3.54 59.99 -2.81
N HIS A 4 -3.97 59.03 -3.64
CA HIS A 4 -5.12 58.86 -4.55
C HIS A 4 -5.23 57.35 -4.85
N ALA A 5 -6.44 56.78 -4.88
CA ALA A 5 -6.75 55.48 -5.46
C ALA A 5 -7.18 55.63 -6.94
N PRO A 6 -6.92 54.66 -7.83
CA PRO A 6 -7.55 54.59 -9.15
C PRO A 6 -8.77 53.64 -9.17
N PRO A 7 -9.69 53.81 -10.14
CA PRO A 7 -11.07 53.35 -10.06
C PRO A 7 -11.30 51.96 -10.66
N TYR A 8 -12.33 51.28 -10.11
CA TYR A 8 -12.92 50.03 -10.60
C TYR A 8 -13.55 50.20 -12.00
N VAL A 9 -13.21 49.28 -12.92
CA VAL A 9 -13.90 49.08 -14.17
C VAL A 9 -14.93 47.98 -14.02
N THR A 10 -16.21 48.35 -13.98
CA THR A 10 -17.35 47.43 -14.03
C THR A 10 -17.65 47.05 -15.48
N ALA A 11 -17.39 45.82 -15.87
CA ALA A 11 -17.83 45.26 -17.15
C ALA A 11 -19.23 44.65 -16.99
N ARG A 12 -20.24 45.33 -17.51
CA ARG A 12 -21.61 44.80 -17.70
C ARG A 12 -21.64 43.84 -18.88
N TRP A 13 -21.98 42.61 -18.64
CA TRP A 13 -22.37 41.64 -19.69
C TRP A 13 -23.83 41.84 -20.07
N ARG A 14 -24.09 42.28 -21.30
CA ARG A 14 -25.41 42.30 -21.93
C ARG A 14 -25.72 40.90 -22.52
N ARG A 15 -26.89 40.36 -22.20
CA ARG A 15 -27.49 39.20 -22.90
C ARG A 15 -28.07 39.63 -24.24
N PRO A 16 -27.97 38.83 -25.31
CA PRO A 16 -28.88 38.92 -26.44
C PRO A 16 -30.10 38.01 -26.25
N VAL A 17 -31.28 38.59 -26.32
CA VAL A 17 -32.56 37.92 -26.48
C VAL A 17 -32.74 37.64 -27.96
N ALA A 18 -33.05 36.40 -28.34
CA ALA A 18 -33.61 36.06 -29.64
C ALA A 18 -34.83 35.15 -29.43
N LEU A 19 -35.99 35.73 -29.73
CA LEU A 19 -37.26 35.00 -29.89
C LEU A 19 -37.23 34.20 -31.19
N ALA A 20 -37.71 32.95 -31.14
CA ALA A 20 -38.24 32.27 -32.33
C ALA A 20 -39.53 31.51 -31.97
N GLN A 21 -40.58 31.91 -32.65
CA GLN A 21 -41.87 31.27 -32.71
C GLN A 21 -41.78 29.92 -33.44
N ALA A 22 -42.44 28.89 -32.97
CA ALA A 22 -42.95 27.78 -33.81
C ALA A 22 -44.22 27.19 -33.24
N ARG A 23 -45.16 27.09 -34.16
CA ARG A 23 -46.56 26.77 -34.00
C ARG A 23 -46.85 25.30 -33.68
N ARG A 24 -48.01 25.11 -33.09
CA ARG A 24 -48.78 23.88 -32.84
C ARG A 24 -48.94 22.97 -34.07
N ALA A 25 -48.87 21.66 -33.85
CA ALA A 25 -49.57 20.65 -34.63
C ALA A 25 -50.04 19.53 -33.69
N GLY A 26 -51.27 19.08 -33.87
CA GLY A 26 -52.00 18.19 -33.02
C GLY A 26 -51.75 16.68 -33.29
N PRO A 27 -52.59 15.77 -32.73
CA PRO A 27 -52.23 14.40 -32.45
C PRO A 27 -52.43 13.46 -33.64
N ALA A 28 -51.56 12.44 -33.76
CA ALA A 28 -51.69 11.37 -34.74
C ALA A 28 -51.75 9.98 -34.10
N ASP A 29 -52.57 9.23 -34.64
CA ASP A 29 -53.15 7.92 -34.59
C ASP A 29 -52.21 6.72 -34.31
N PRO A 30 -52.70 5.68 -33.62
CA PRO A 30 -51.95 4.46 -33.38
C PRO A 30 -52.34 3.38 -34.40
N ASN A 31 -51.43 3.07 -35.32
CA ASN A 31 -51.34 1.78 -36.03
C ASN A 31 -50.47 1.92 -37.29
N GLY A 32 -49.27 1.33 -37.25
CA GLY A 32 -48.36 1.36 -38.42
C GLY A 32 -47.07 0.57 -38.18
N GLN A 33 -47.20 -0.68 -38.34
CA GLN A 33 -46.21 -1.74 -38.61
C GLN A 33 -44.72 -1.39 -38.75
N VAL A 34 -43.92 -2.08 -37.92
CA VAL A 34 -42.50 -2.30 -38.02
C VAL A 34 -42.17 -3.19 -39.24
N ALA A 35 -41.64 -2.60 -40.31
CA ALA A 35 -40.95 -3.33 -41.38
C ALA A 35 -39.92 -2.43 -42.04
N GLY A 36 -38.67 -2.46 -41.58
CA GLY A 36 -37.62 -1.65 -42.19
C GLY A 36 -36.20 -1.77 -41.61
N ALA A 37 -36.01 -2.52 -40.54
CA ALA A 37 -34.70 -2.57 -39.83
C ALA A 37 -33.95 -3.91 -39.97
N ARG A 38 -34.31 -4.79 -40.88
CA ARG A 38 -33.66 -6.11 -41.10
C ARG A 38 -32.81 -6.24 -42.36
N ARG A 39 -32.51 -5.17 -43.11
CA ARG A 39 -31.74 -5.25 -44.38
C ARG A 39 -30.39 -4.56 -44.38
N VAL A 40 -29.85 -4.10 -43.28
CA VAL A 40 -28.50 -3.47 -43.24
C VAL A 40 -27.45 -4.34 -42.58
N ILE A 41 -27.82 -5.37 -41.84
CA ILE A 41 -26.83 -6.23 -41.13
C ILE A 41 -26.36 -7.47 -41.97
N ALA A 42 -27.02 -7.76 -43.11
CA ALA A 42 -26.67 -8.92 -43.95
C ALA A 42 -25.69 -8.64 -45.09
N LYS A 43 -25.02 -7.49 -45.14
CA LYS A 43 -24.10 -7.14 -46.26
C LYS A 43 -22.63 -6.96 -45.86
N CYS A 44 -22.26 -7.25 -44.65
CA CYS A 44 -20.86 -7.20 -44.15
C CYS A 44 -20.25 -8.57 -43.80
N MET A 45 -20.93 -9.67 -44.03
CA MET A 45 -20.36 -11.02 -43.86
C MET A 45 -20.39 -11.78 -45.18
N GLY A 46 -19.52 -11.44 -46.10
CA GLY A 46 -19.40 -12.18 -47.35
C GLY A 46 -18.32 -11.63 -48.24
N LYS A 47 -17.07 -11.92 -47.92
CA LYS A 47 -15.91 -12.04 -48.81
C LYS A 47 -14.66 -12.35 -47.99
N ALA A 48 -14.49 -13.60 -47.58
CA ALA A 48 -13.17 -14.18 -47.36
C ALA A 48 -12.80 -14.95 -48.64
N HIS A 49 -11.96 -14.36 -49.47
CA HIS A 49 -11.33 -15.02 -50.59
C HIS A 49 -9.97 -15.61 -50.15
N GLU A 50 -9.78 -16.83 -50.53
CA GLU A 50 -8.61 -17.70 -50.46
C GLU A 50 -7.29 -16.99 -50.76
N MET A 51 -6.28 -17.24 -49.97
CA MET A 51 -4.86 -17.12 -50.37
C MET A 51 -4.15 -18.46 -50.19
N PRO A 52 -3.20 -18.79 -51.08
CA PRO A 52 -2.71 -20.14 -51.26
C PRO A 52 -1.65 -20.55 -50.24
N ALA A 53 -1.58 -21.87 -50.06
CA ALA A 53 -0.63 -22.58 -49.20
C ALA A 53 0.81 -22.57 -49.76
N GLY A 54 1.79 -22.30 -48.86
CA GLY A 54 3.17 -22.78 -49.03
C GLY A 54 4.24 -21.84 -48.43
N PRO A 55 5.37 -22.36 -47.96
CA PRO A 55 5.59 -23.65 -47.34
C PRO A 55 6.10 -23.57 -45.88
N ARG A 56 5.78 -24.58 -45.11
CA ARG A 56 6.42 -24.90 -43.81
C ARG A 56 7.91 -25.20 -44.04
N ARG A 57 8.78 -24.52 -43.32
CA ARG A 57 10.08 -25.02 -42.80
C ARG A 57 10.78 -23.88 -42.07
N PHE A 58 10.89 -23.99 -40.74
CA PHE A 58 12.05 -23.62 -39.91
C PHE A 58 11.64 -23.74 -38.42
N PHE A 59 11.64 -24.95 -37.93
CA PHE A 59 11.85 -25.28 -36.50
C PHE A 59 12.19 -26.79 -36.47
N HIS A 60 13.44 -27.10 -36.64
CA HIS A 60 14.03 -28.36 -36.15
C HIS A 60 15.52 -28.14 -35.96
N THR A 61 16.02 -28.73 -34.88
CA THR A 61 17.41 -29.03 -34.55
C THR A 61 18.20 -27.96 -33.78
N LEU A 62 18.21 -28.13 -32.46
CA LEU A 62 19.44 -28.06 -31.68
C LEU A 62 19.60 -29.40 -30.96
N ALA A 63 20.52 -30.22 -31.47
CA ALA A 63 21.01 -31.46 -30.88
C ALA A 63 22.14 -31.15 -29.86
N PRO A 64 22.49 -32.09 -28.96
CA PRO A 64 23.40 -31.88 -27.86
C PRO A 64 24.87 -31.90 -28.33
N ILE A 65 25.66 -31.02 -27.77
CA ILE A 65 27.11 -30.97 -27.91
C ILE A 65 27.73 -31.78 -26.78
N SER A 66 28.14 -33.00 -27.06
CA SER A 66 29.19 -33.74 -26.38
C SER A 66 30.48 -33.53 -27.18
N ASP A 67 31.63 -33.56 -26.47
CA ASP A 67 33.01 -33.63 -26.93
C ASP A 67 33.78 -32.32 -27.09
N CYS A 68 34.61 -32.07 -26.11
CA CYS A 68 35.84 -31.31 -26.26
C CYS A 68 37.05 -32.16 -25.85
N PRO A 69 38.08 -32.28 -26.69
CA PRO A 69 39.31 -33.02 -26.37
C PRO A 69 40.35 -32.17 -25.61
N PRO A 70 41.36 -32.80 -24.96
CA PRO A 70 42.30 -32.15 -24.07
C PRO A 70 43.46 -31.47 -24.79
N ARG A 71 43.90 -30.30 -24.35
CA ARG A 71 45.20 -29.72 -24.73
C ARG A 71 46.05 -29.38 -23.51
N ARG A 72 47.08 -30.19 -23.39
CA ARG A 72 48.50 -30.00 -23.09
C ARG A 72 48.93 -28.88 -22.13
N ALA A 73 49.73 -29.41 -21.23
CA ALA A 73 50.61 -28.82 -20.22
C ALA A 73 51.67 -27.82 -20.74
N GLY A 74 52.11 -26.97 -19.84
CA GLY A 74 53.32 -26.17 -19.98
C GLY A 74 53.68 -25.41 -18.70
N LEU A 75 54.47 -26.06 -17.85
CA LEU A 75 55.68 -25.60 -17.18
C LEU A 75 55.66 -24.58 -16.01
N PHE A 76 56.29 -25.03 -14.98
CA PHE A 76 57.02 -24.53 -13.79
C PHE A 76 56.19 -24.62 -12.51
N GLY A 77 56.62 -25.39 -11.48
CA GLY A 77 57.83 -25.87 -10.87
C GLY A 77 57.51 -26.30 -9.46
N ASP A 78 57.66 -27.51 -9.19
CA ASP A 78 58.36 -28.27 -8.15
C ASP A 78 58.32 -27.77 -6.70
N GLN A 79 57.87 -28.59 -5.81
CA GLN A 79 58.48 -29.26 -4.66
C GLN A 79 57.45 -29.97 -3.78
N SER A 80 57.32 -31.22 -3.95
CA SER A 80 57.59 -32.41 -3.11
C SER A 80 57.48 -32.23 -1.57
N ARG A 81 56.63 -33.07 -0.93
CA ARG A 81 56.99 -34.17 -0.01
C ARG A 81 55.74 -34.87 0.54
N LEU A 82 55.52 -36.08 0.13
CA LEU A 82 55.55 -37.35 0.84
C LEU A 82 54.43 -37.66 1.85
N CYS A 83 53.57 -38.59 1.43
CA CYS A 83 52.87 -39.56 2.30
C CYS A 83 53.81 -40.58 2.89
N PRO A 84 53.47 -41.30 3.94
CA PRO A 84 53.21 -42.72 3.74
C PRO A 84 51.98 -43.31 4.44
N CYS A 85 51.55 -44.43 3.85
CA CYS A 85 50.47 -45.32 4.26
C CYS A 85 50.86 -46.35 5.31
N ALA A 86 49.83 -47.02 5.84
CA ALA A 86 49.73 -48.43 6.20
C ALA A 86 49.97 -48.86 7.65
N GLY A 87 49.05 -49.74 8.10
CA GLY A 87 49.27 -50.75 9.12
C GLY A 87 48.07 -51.03 10.00
N GLU A 88 47.21 -51.86 9.63
CA GLU A 88 46.90 -53.23 10.13
C GLU A 88 45.98 -53.40 11.34
N ALA A 89 45.13 -54.36 11.18
CA ALA A 89 44.06 -54.96 11.92
C ALA A 89 44.43 -55.47 13.34
N GLY A 90 43.41 -55.48 14.22
CA GLY A 90 43.48 -56.15 15.50
C GLY A 90 42.10 -56.33 16.11
N THR A 91 41.47 -57.46 15.85
CA THR A 91 40.29 -58.00 16.51
C THR A 91 40.52 -58.23 17.98
N ARG A 92 39.55 -57.81 18.87
CA ARG A 92 39.17 -58.57 20.08
C ARG A 92 37.77 -58.23 20.56
N THR A 93 37.00 -59.29 20.71
CA THR A 93 35.71 -59.46 21.34
C THR A 93 35.72 -59.17 22.83
N GLY A 94 34.63 -58.59 23.35
CA GLY A 94 34.36 -58.51 24.81
C GLY A 94 33.03 -57.85 25.09
N ALA A 95 32.09 -58.64 25.67
CA ALA A 95 30.71 -58.30 25.94
C ALA A 95 30.52 -57.33 27.14
N LEU A 96 29.49 -56.51 27.01
CA LEU A 96 28.55 -55.84 27.95
C LEU A 96 28.87 -55.81 29.46
N PRO A 97 28.48 -54.72 30.20
CA PRO A 97 27.09 -54.59 30.61
C PRO A 97 26.49 -53.15 30.54
N MET A 98 25.15 -53.13 30.57
CA MET A 98 24.29 -51.97 30.70
C MET A 98 24.58 -51.14 31.96
N ALA A 99 24.55 -49.83 31.84
CA ALA A 99 24.10 -48.93 32.88
C ALA A 99 23.45 -47.70 32.22
N ALA A 100 22.20 -47.49 32.57
CA ALA A 100 21.42 -46.28 32.28
C ALA A 100 22.06 -45.05 32.91
N ASP A 101 21.87 -43.93 32.27
CA ASP A 101 21.68 -42.56 32.68
C ASP A 101 22.43 -41.61 31.74
N ALA A 102 21.89 -41.47 30.55
CA ALA A 102 22.18 -40.27 29.74
C ALA A 102 21.16 -39.19 30.13
N ALA A 103 21.52 -38.39 31.11
CA ALA A 103 20.84 -37.15 31.42
C ALA A 103 20.67 -36.32 30.14
N LEU A 104 19.44 -36.03 29.83
CA LEU A 104 19.03 -35.02 28.87
C LEU A 104 19.59 -33.65 29.30
N HIS A 105 20.84 -33.37 28.98
CA HIS A 105 21.33 -32.00 28.88
C HIS A 105 20.78 -31.43 27.56
N GLY A 106 19.61 -30.82 27.67
CA GLY A 106 19.17 -29.86 26.68
C GLY A 106 20.22 -28.76 26.56
N HIS A 107 21.02 -28.80 25.50
CA HIS A 107 21.77 -27.63 25.07
C HIS A 107 20.74 -26.56 24.69
N SER A 108 20.36 -25.72 25.64
CA SER A 108 19.92 -24.38 25.36
C SER A 108 21.12 -23.66 24.78
N ASN A 109 21.30 -23.76 23.48
CA ASN A 109 22.16 -22.83 22.76
C ASN A 109 21.48 -21.46 22.84
N ASP A 110 21.64 -20.77 23.95
CA ASP A 110 21.50 -19.33 24.06
C ASP A 110 22.61 -18.72 23.20
N HIS A 111 22.38 -18.69 21.88
CA HIS A 111 23.11 -17.77 21.00
C HIS A 111 22.59 -16.36 21.32
N ALA A 112 23.02 -15.85 22.47
CA ALA A 112 22.86 -14.43 22.78
C ALA A 112 23.53 -13.64 21.64
N ASP A 113 22.76 -12.81 20.97
CA ASP A 113 23.28 -11.91 19.94
C ASP A 113 24.34 -11.00 20.57
N HIS A 114 25.60 -11.34 20.35
CA HIS A 114 26.78 -10.61 20.92
C HIS A 114 27.06 -9.29 20.20
N ARG A 115 26.27 -8.92 19.18
CA ARG A 115 26.40 -7.64 18.48
C ARG A 115 26.01 -6.49 19.41
N SER A 116 26.82 -5.41 19.35
CA SER A 116 26.42 -4.18 20.05
C SER A 116 25.08 -3.66 19.57
N PHE A 117 24.36 -2.92 20.42
CA PHE A 117 23.08 -2.28 20.04
C PHE A 117 23.23 -1.48 18.74
N PHE A 118 24.33 -0.72 18.60
CA PHE A 118 24.58 0.08 17.40
C PHE A 118 24.77 -0.81 16.15
N THR A 119 25.60 -1.85 16.24
CA THR A 119 25.84 -2.76 15.11
C THR A 119 24.55 -3.47 14.67
N ARG A 120 23.74 -3.91 15.63
CA ARG A 120 22.48 -4.60 15.33
C ARG A 120 21.46 -3.68 14.65
N TRP A 121 21.24 -2.47 15.15
CA TRP A 121 20.12 -1.64 14.68
C TRP A 121 20.49 -0.64 13.59
N PHE A 122 21.76 -0.25 13.48
CA PHE A 122 22.20 0.71 12.47
C PHE A 122 22.92 0.06 11.27
N MET A 123 23.52 -1.11 11.46
CA MET A 123 24.33 -1.77 10.43
C MET A 123 23.80 -3.16 10.05
N SER A 124 22.64 -3.57 10.54
CA SER A 124 22.08 -4.89 10.26
C SER A 124 21.78 -5.06 8.76
N THR A 125 22.15 -6.19 8.23
CA THR A 125 21.75 -6.66 6.90
C THR A 125 20.70 -7.76 6.99
N ASN A 126 20.35 -8.21 8.20
CA ASN A 126 19.35 -9.25 8.42
C ASN A 126 17.93 -8.75 8.09
N HIS A 127 17.22 -9.48 7.26
CA HIS A 127 15.89 -9.09 6.77
C HIS A 127 14.85 -8.92 7.90
N LYS A 128 14.98 -9.65 9.01
CA LYS A 128 14.06 -9.56 10.17
C LYS A 128 14.27 -8.26 10.94
N ASP A 129 15.54 -7.91 11.25
CA ASP A 129 15.86 -6.66 11.93
C ASP A 129 15.42 -5.46 11.07
N ILE A 130 15.70 -5.49 9.75
CA ILE A 130 15.27 -4.44 8.81
C ILE A 130 13.75 -4.35 8.76
N GLY A 131 13.03 -5.48 8.74
CA GLY A 131 11.57 -5.50 8.79
C GLY A 131 11.01 -4.84 10.06
N ILE A 132 11.60 -5.12 11.23
CA ILE A 132 11.24 -4.47 12.51
C ILE A 132 11.49 -2.96 12.44
N LEU A 133 12.64 -2.55 11.90
CA LEU A 133 13.01 -1.13 11.75
C LEU A 133 11.99 -0.39 10.87
N TYR A 134 11.57 -0.98 9.75
CA TYR A 134 10.51 -0.41 8.90
C TYR A 134 9.18 -0.26 9.64
N ILE A 135 8.72 -1.29 10.35
CA ILE A 135 7.44 -1.25 11.10
C ILE A 135 7.51 -0.17 12.19
N PHE A 136 8.61 -0.11 12.94
CA PHE A 136 8.76 0.85 14.03
C PHE A 136 8.83 2.29 13.52
N THR A 137 9.64 2.55 12.48
CA THR A 137 9.76 3.89 11.88
C THR A 137 8.45 4.33 11.23
N ALA A 138 7.79 3.44 10.46
CA ALA A 138 6.47 3.72 9.89
C ALA A 138 5.41 4.01 10.97
N GLY A 139 5.45 3.29 12.09
CA GLY A 139 4.59 3.55 13.24
C GLY A 139 4.83 4.92 13.88
N ALA A 140 6.09 5.33 14.02
CA ALA A 140 6.47 6.64 14.56
C ALA A 140 6.03 7.79 13.64
N VAL A 141 6.28 7.66 12.33
CA VAL A 141 5.82 8.63 11.31
C VAL A 141 4.30 8.67 11.26
N GLY A 142 3.64 7.50 11.38
CA GLY A 142 2.19 7.40 11.45
C GLY A 142 1.59 8.14 12.63
N PHE A 143 2.24 8.07 13.79
CA PHE A 143 1.83 8.84 14.97
C PHE A 143 1.83 10.36 14.68
N VAL A 144 2.92 10.88 14.09
CA VAL A 144 3.01 12.30 13.70
C VAL A 144 1.91 12.67 12.70
N SER A 145 1.68 11.84 11.68
CA SER A 145 0.67 12.09 10.67
C SER A 145 -0.77 12.07 11.22
N VAL A 146 -1.05 11.20 12.21
CA VAL A 146 -2.35 11.16 12.89
C VAL A 146 -2.60 12.42 13.71
N LEU A 147 -1.58 13.03 14.32
CA LEU A 147 -1.73 14.31 15.03
C LEU A 147 -2.22 15.43 14.09
N PHE A 148 -1.78 15.45 12.83
CA PHE A 148 -2.29 16.40 11.83
C PHE A 148 -3.79 16.20 11.58
N THR A 149 -4.26 14.95 11.48
CA THR A 149 -5.70 14.68 11.29
C THR A 149 -6.52 15.03 12.52
N VAL A 150 -6.01 14.80 13.73
CA VAL A 150 -6.69 15.21 14.95
C VAL A 150 -6.87 16.73 14.98
N TYR A 151 -5.82 17.49 14.59
CA TYR A 151 -5.87 18.94 14.53
C TYR A 151 -6.84 19.45 13.44
N MET A 152 -6.83 18.84 12.26
CA MET A 152 -7.81 19.13 11.20
C MET A 152 -9.25 18.83 11.64
N ARG A 153 -9.48 17.73 12.36
CA ARG A 153 -10.82 17.37 12.84
C ARG A 153 -11.28 18.24 14.01
N LEU A 154 -10.34 18.78 14.79
CA LEU A 154 -10.62 19.77 15.80
C LEU A 154 -11.14 21.07 15.15
N GLU A 155 -10.47 21.55 14.09
CA GLU A 155 -10.89 22.73 13.32
C GLU A 155 -12.27 22.54 12.68
N LEU A 156 -12.52 21.38 12.06
CA LEU A 156 -13.78 21.09 11.36
C LEU A 156 -14.92 20.61 12.28
N MET A 157 -14.75 20.68 13.60
CA MET A 157 -15.80 20.23 14.52
C MET A 157 -17.00 21.16 14.54
N HIS A 158 -16.75 22.45 14.39
CA HIS A 158 -17.77 23.51 14.35
C HIS A 158 -17.50 24.44 13.16
N PRO A 159 -18.53 25.10 12.58
CA PRO A 159 -18.36 26.13 11.57
C PRO A 159 -17.55 27.33 12.09
N GLY A 160 -16.85 27.98 11.19
CA GLY A 160 -15.93 29.08 11.48
C GLY A 160 -14.55 28.60 11.91
N VAL A 161 -13.52 29.39 11.60
CA VAL A 161 -12.12 29.06 11.93
C VAL A 161 -11.82 29.40 13.38
N GLN A 162 -11.30 28.45 14.14
CA GLN A 162 -11.13 28.58 15.59
C GLN A 162 -9.72 28.27 16.09
N TYR A 163 -8.99 27.38 15.42
CA TYR A 163 -7.69 26.86 15.88
C TYR A 163 -6.55 27.18 14.93
N MET A 164 -6.82 27.28 13.62
CA MET A 164 -5.81 27.56 12.58
C MET A 164 -5.82 29.04 12.19
N CYS A 165 -5.29 29.88 13.08
CA CYS A 165 -5.31 31.34 12.93
C CYS A 165 -3.97 31.87 12.41
N MET A 166 -4.00 33.01 11.66
CA MET A 166 -2.79 33.74 11.22
C MET A 166 -2.01 34.31 12.42
N GLU A 167 -2.71 34.66 13.49
CA GLU A 167 -2.14 35.16 14.75
C GLU A 167 -1.39 34.05 15.53
N GLY A 168 -1.45 32.81 15.09
CA GLY A 168 -0.78 31.64 15.64
C GLY A 168 -1.71 30.44 15.77
N ALA A 169 -1.15 29.26 15.61
CA ALA A 169 -1.86 27.99 15.79
C ALA A 169 -2.29 27.83 17.25
N ARG A 170 -3.55 27.48 17.47
CA ARG A 170 -4.17 27.27 18.79
C ARG A 170 -4.51 25.80 18.96
N PHE A 171 -4.35 25.25 20.16
CA PHE A 171 -4.63 23.82 20.41
C PHE A 171 -5.69 23.61 21.49
N PHE A 172 -5.78 24.50 22.47
CA PHE A 172 -6.65 24.31 23.64
C PHE A 172 -7.70 25.41 23.82
N THR A 173 -7.46 26.60 23.26
CA THR A 173 -8.35 27.76 23.42
C THR A 173 -8.85 28.16 22.04
N PRO A 174 -10.13 27.92 21.72
CA PRO A 174 -10.69 28.33 20.44
C PRO A 174 -10.64 29.86 20.28
N GLY A 175 -10.37 30.28 19.04
CA GLY A 175 -10.48 31.69 18.67
C GLY A 175 -11.91 32.10 18.39
N THR A 176 -12.14 33.41 18.32
CA THR A 176 -13.39 34.02 17.88
C THR A 176 -13.15 34.74 16.56
N PRO A 177 -14.19 35.10 15.78
CA PRO A 177 -14.02 35.85 14.54
C PRO A 177 -13.25 37.16 14.70
N GLU A 178 -13.19 37.71 15.92
CA GLU A 178 -12.48 38.95 16.23
C GLU A 178 -10.98 38.76 16.45
N ASN A 179 -10.51 37.52 16.78
CA ASN A 179 -9.14 37.25 17.17
C ASN A 179 -8.51 36.03 16.44
N CYS A 180 -9.16 35.53 15.42
CA CYS A 180 -8.70 34.38 14.62
C CYS A 180 -8.96 34.66 13.12
N THR A 181 -7.97 35.18 12.45
CA THR A 181 -7.98 35.28 10.98
C THR A 181 -7.67 33.91 10.37
N PRO A 182 -8.47 33.40 9.41
CA PRO A 182 -8.26 32.07 8.82
C PRO A 182 -6.87 31.91 8.19
N ASN A 183 -6.14 30.88 8.62
CA ASN A 183 -4.85 30.51 8.03
C ASN A 183 -5.01 29.34 7.05
N GLY A 184 -5.42 29.63 5.82
CA GLY A 184 -5.59 28.65 4.75
C GLY A 184 -4.29 27.94 4.35
N HIS A 185 -3.14 28.60 4.51
CA HIS A 185 -1.84 27.98 4.23
C HIS A 185 -1.53 26.88 5.27
N LEU A 186 -1.68 27.15 6.57
CA LEU A 186 -1.49 26.14 7.62
C LEU A 186 -2.42 24.94 7.40
N TRP A 187 -3.67 25.18 7.01
CA TRP A 187 -4.60 24.12 6.63
C TRP A 187 -4.05 23.26 5.49
N ASN A 188 -3.54 23.87 4.42
CA ASN A 188 -2.93 23.16 3.29
C ASN A 188 -1.69 22.37 3.71
N VAL A 189 -0.86 22.92 4.61
CA VAL A 189 0.31 22.22 5.16
C VAL A 189 -0.10 20.97 5.94
N MET A 190 -1.17 21.05 6.77
CA MET A 190 -1.67 19.88 7.50
C MET A 190 -2.20 18.79 6.57
N ILE A 191 -2.94 19.17 5.52
CA ILE A 191 -3.42 18.22 4.49
C ILE A 191 -2.25 17.58 3.75
N THR A 192 -1.27 18.39 3.34
CA THR A 192 -0.08 17.92 2.60
C THR A 192 0.72 16.96 3.45
N GLY A 193 1.04 17.35 4.68
CA GLY A 193 1.81 16.53 5.62
C GLY A 193 1.11 15.22 5.93
N HIS A 194 -0.19 15.25 6.25
CA HIS A 194 -0.96 14.03 6.46
C HIS A 194 -0.94 13.10 5.23
N GLY A 195 -1.26 13.64 4.04
CA GLY A 195 -1.34 12.83 2.82
C GLY A 195 0.00 12.22 2.42
N VAL A 196 1.06 13.03 2.36
CA VAL A 196 2.41 12.58 1.98
C VAL A 196 2.95 11.55 2.97
N LEU A 197 2.83 11.82 4.28
CA LEU A 197 3.34 10.89 5.29
C LEU A 197 2.59 9.56 5.27
N MET A 198 1.25 9.56 5.21
CA MET A 198 0.46 8.32 5.21
C MET A 198 0.70 7.47 3.97
N MET A 199 0.74 8.07 2.78
CA MET A 199 0.89 7.33 1.53
C MET A 199 2.30 6.78 1.36
N PHE A 200 3.32 7.61 1.49
CA PHE A 200 4.70 7.24 1.13
C PHE A 200 5.53 6.73 2.32
N PHE A 201 5.19 7.10 3.56
CA PHE A 201 6.06 6.85 4.72
C PHE A 201 5.42 6.02 5.84
N VAL A 202 4.15 5.65 5.72
CA VAL A 202 3.46 4.83 6.73
C VAL A 202 3.01 3.49 6.15
N VAL A 203 2.02 3.50 5.27
CA VAL A 203 1.33 2.27 4.88
C VAL A 203 2.20 1.36 4.02
N ILE A 204 2.81 1.91 2.96
CA ILE A 204 3.71 1.14 2.08
C ILE A 204 4.93 0.62 2.86
N PRO A 205 5.66 1.46 3.63
CA PRO A 205 6.77 0.96 4.43
C PRO A 205 6.38 -0.07 5.48
N ALA A 206 5.24 0.04 6.14
CA ALA A 206 4.79 -0.94 7.12
C ALA A 206 4.47 -2.30 6.48
N LEU A 207 3.67 -2.31 5.41
CA LEU A 207 3.22 -3.54 4.76
C LEU A 207 4.28 -4.18 3.87
N PHE A 208 4.88 -3.40 2.98
CA PHE A 208 5.86 -3.89 2.02
C PHE A 208 7.27 -3.96 2.61
N GLY A 209 7.75 -2.85 3.20
CA GLY A 209 9.07 -2.76 3.84
C GLY A 209 9.17 -3.56 5.13
N GLY A 210 8.13 -3.53 5.98
CA GLY A 210 8.10 -4.18 7.28
C GLY A 210 7.73 -5.66 7.19
N PHE A 211 6.44 -5.95 7.03
CA PHE A 211 5.98 -7.34 6.96
C PHE A 211 6.57 -8.09 5.77
N GLY A 212 6.73 -7.44 4.60
CA GLY A 212 7.34 -8.04 3.42
C GLY A 212 8.76 -8.54 3.69
N ASN A 213 9.64 -7.69 4.23
CA ASN A 213 11.00 -8.09 4.60
C ASN A 213 11.02 -9.18 5.66
N TYR A 214 10.16 -9.07 6.69
CA TYR A 214 10.19 -10.03 7.78
C TYR A 214 9.67 -11.42 7.34
N PHE A 215 8.52 -11.50 6.68
CA PHE A 215 7.80 -12.76 6.49
C PHE A 215 7.92 -13.38 5.10
N MET A 216 8.13 -12.62 4.03
CA MET A 216 8.25 -13.22 2.70
C MET A 216 9.42 -14.22 2.60
N PRO A 217 10.66 -13.90 3.06
CA PRO A 217 11.74 -14.87 3.06
C PRO A 217 11.44 -16.10 3.92
N LEU A 218 10.85 -15.91 5.11
CA LEU A 218 10.43 -17.01 5.97
C LEU A 218 9.45 -17.95 5.27
N GLN A 219 8.45 -17.40 4.60
CA GLN A 219 7.39 -18.18 3.94
C GLN A 219 7.87 -18.94 2.71
N ILE A 220 8.86 -18.43 2.01
CA ILE A 220 9.43 -19.12 0.85
C ILE A 220 10.62 -20.01 1.20
N GLY A 221 11.04 -20.05 2.46
CA GLY A 221 12.18 -20.84 2.93
C GLY A 221 13.55 -20.28 2.56
N ALA A 222 13.63 -18.96 2.30
CA ALA A 222 14.90 -18.28 2.06
C ALA A 222 15.61 -17.95 3.38
N PRO A 223 16.94 -18.13 3.47
CA PRO A 223 17.71 -17.79 4.68
C PRO A 223 17.82 -16.29 4.93
N ASP A 224 17.84 -15.47 3.88
CA ASP A 224 17.84 -14.01 3.91
C ASP A 224 17.37 -13.47 2.54
N MET A 225 17.38 -12.15 2.37
CA MET A 225 17.12 -11.48 1.10
C MET A 225 18.29 -11.69 0.12
N ALA A 226 18.02 -11.60 -1.20
CA ALA A 226 19.04 -11.78 -2.24
C ALA A 226 20.17 -10.72 -2.14
N PHE A 227 19.83 -9.49 -1.76
CA PHE A 227 20.78 -8.36 -1.65
C PHE A 227 20.70 -7.69 -0.28
N PRO A 228 21.32 -8.28 0.78
CA PRO A 228 21.14 -7.79 2.16
C PRO A 228 21.67 -6.35 2.37
N ARG A 229 22.79 -5.97 1.74
CA ARG A 229 23.33 -4.60 1.83
C ARG A 229 22.42 -3.57 1.14
N MET A 230 21.83 -3.93 0.01
CA MET A 230 20.87 -3.08 -0.69
C MET A 230 19.58 -2.90 0.13
N ASN A 231 19.20 -3.93 0.90
CA ASN A 231 18.08 -3.86 1.82
C ASN A 231 18.31 -2.85 2.94
N ASN A 232 19.49 -2.84 3.53
CA ASN A 232 19.89 -1.84 4.52
C ASN A 232 19.92 -0.42 3.92
N LEU A 233 20.49 -0.24 2.72
CA LEU A 233 20.48 1.05 2.02
C LEU A 233 19.05 1.54 1.77
N SER A 234 18.15 0.66 1.31
CA SER A 234 16.72 0.96 1.11
C SER A 234 16.10 1.54 2.39
N TYR A 235 16.33 0.90 3.54
CA TYR A 235 15.84 1.40 4.83
C TYR A 235 16.36 2.80 5.17
N TRP A 236 17.67 3.07 5.00
CA TRP A 236 18.24 4.38 5.34
C TRP A 236 17.79 5.49 4.40
N LEU A 237 17.52 5.19 3.12
CA LEU A 237 16.88 6.14 2.19
C LEU A 237 15.45 6.46 2.64
N PHE A 238 14.70 5.48 3.13
CA PHE A 238 13.38 5.69 3.72
C PHE A 238 13.44 6.59 4.95
N VAL A 239 14.39 6.37 5.88
CA VAL A 239 14.58 7.22 7.06
C VAL A 239 14.94 8.65 6.67
N ALA A 240 15.85 8.83 5.71
CA ALA A 240 16.22 10.15 5.20
C ALA A 240 15.02 10.86 4.57
N GLY A 241 14.26 10.17 3.70
CA GLY A 241 13.06 10.71 3.07
C GLY A 241 11.99 11.10 4.09
N SER A 242 11.71 10.24 5.08
CA SER A 242 10.73 10.55 6.14
C SER A 242 11.14 11.74 7.00
N SER A 243 12.44 11.89 7.27
CA SER A 243 12.97 13.04 7.99
C SER A 243 12.81 14.34 7.21
N LEU A 244 13.08 14.34 5.89
CA LEU A 244 12.83 15.49 5.02
C LEU A 244 11.34 15.83 4.91
N ALA A 245 10.47 14.81 4.82
CA ALA A 245 9.01 15.01 4.77
C ALA A 245 8.49 15.69 6.05
N ILE A 246 8.96 15.26 7.22
CA ILE A 246 8.60 15.91 8.49
C ILE A 246 9.19 17.32 8.54
N LEU A 247 10.45 17.49 8.14
CA LEU A 247 11.12 18.78 8.14
C LEU A 247 10.42 19.79 7.24
N SER A 248 9.89 19.35 6.07
CA SER A 248 9.17 20.21 5.13
C SER A 248 7.93 20.91 5.73
N VAL A 249 7.38 20.38 6.82
CA VAL A 249 6.25 20.98 7.54
C VAL A 249 6.67 22.22 8.36
N PHE A 250 7.93 22.30 8.78
CA PHE A 250 8.45 23.32 9.70
C PHE A 250 9.39 24.32 9.03
N MET A 251 9.80 24.06 7.79
CA MET A 251 10.73 24.94 7.08
C MET A 251 10.01 26.14 6.47
N PRO A 252 10.71 27.24 6.21
CA PRO A 252 10.13 28.42 5.55
C PRO A 252 9.52 28.06 4.19
N GLY A 253 8.24 28.38 4.04
CA GLY A 253 7.52 28.53 2.79
C GLY A 253 7.74 29.93 2.21
N GLY A 254 6.98 30.33 1.19
CA GLY A 254 7.03 31.68 0.66
C GLY A 254 6.32 32.71 1.54
N GLU A 255 6.67 33.99 1.35
CA GLU A 255 5.96 35.16 1.95
C GLU A 255 5.83 35.15 3.48
N GLY A 256 6.83 34.58 4.20
CA GLY A 256 6.82 34.51 5.66
C GLY A 256 5.96 33.37 6.22
N LEU A 257 5.40 32.53 5.38
CA LEU A 257 4.64 31.33 5.76
C LEU A 257 5.57 30.14 6.07
N THR A 258 5.07 29.17 6.79
CA THR A 258 5.85 27.98 7.19
C THR A 258 5.19 26.71 6.66
N GLY A 259 6.00 25.81 6.09
CA GLY A 259 5.58 24.50 5.61
C GLY A 259 5.21 24.46 4.13
N ALA A 260 5.16 23.28 3.56
CA ALA A 260 4.75 23.00 2.19
C ALA A 260 3.24 22.80 2.11
N GLY A 261 2.52 23.69 1.43
CA GLY A 261 1.05 23.69 1.31
C GLY A 261 0.52 23.13 -0.02
N LEU A 262 1.24 22.18 -0.66
CA LEU A 262 1.04 21.74 -2.05
C LEU A 262 -0.13 20.76 -2.26
N GLY A 263 -0.66 20.14 -1.19
CA GLY A 263 -1.45 18.92 -1.30
C GLY A 263 -0.59 17.70 -1.65
N TRP A 264 -1.03 16.50 -1.30
CA TRP A 264 -0.25 15.27 -1.48
C TRP A 264 0.00 14.88 -2.94
N VAL A 265 -0.82 15.37 -3.88
CA VAL A 265 -0.67 15.14 -5.32
C VAL A 265 0.30 16.10 -6.00
N LEU A 266 0.74 17.15 -5.30
CA LEU A 266 1.77 18.10 -5.74
C LEU A 266 1.47 18.77 -7.11
N TYR A 267 0.22 19.14 -7.36
CA TYR A 267 -0.19 19.66 -8.67
C TYR A 267 0.38 21.05 -8.99
N PRO A 268 0.97 21.24 -10.21
CA PRO A 268 1.16 22.57 -10.77
C PRO A 268 -0.21 23.20 -11.14
N PRO A 269 -0.37 24.55 -11.10
CA PRO A 269 0.66 25.54 -10.86
C PRO A 269 1.01 25.79 -9.39
N LEU A 270 0.24 25.25 -8.41
CA LEU A 270 0.50 25.48 -6.99
C LEU A 270 1.91 25.03 -6.60
N SER A 271 2.31 23.81 -7.00
CA SER A 271 3.62 23.25 -6.66
C SER A 271 4.80 23.94 -7.34
N THR A 272 4.60 24.56 -8.52
CA THR A 272 5.62 25.35 -9.21
C THR A 272 5.68 26.78 -8.71
N GLY A 273 4.55 27.33 -8.23
CA GLY A 273 4.43 28.73 -7.78
C GLY A 273 4.70 28.97 -6.31
N GLU A 274 4.58 27.94 -5.44
CA GLU A 274 4.85 28.11 -4.01
C GLU A 274 6.34 28.36 -3.78
N ALA A 275 6.67 29.52 -3.23
CA ALA A 275 8.05 29.92 -2.95
C ALA A 275 8.60 29.24 -1.70
N GLY A 276 9.93 29.21 -1.56
CA GLY A 276 10.62 28.69 -0.38
C GLY A 276 11.04 27.22 -0.47
N TYR A 277 11.87 26.82 0.49
CA TYR A 277 12.53 25.51 0.50
C TYR A 277 11.62 24.35 0.97
N ALA A 278 10.51 24.65 1.64
CA ALA A 278 9.61 23.64 2.18
C ALA A 278 9.07 22.72 1.07
N ALA A 279 8.66 23.29 -0.05
CA ALA A 279 8.18 22.57 -1.21
C ALA A 279 9.25 21.63 -1.80
N ASP A 280 10.47 22.11 -1.98
CA ASP A 280 11.57 21.31 -2.51
C ASP A 280 11.94 20.15 -1.60
N LEU A 281 11.93 20.36 -0.26
CA LEU A 281 12.14 19.28 0.71
C LEU A 281 11.05 18.21 0.62
N ALA A 282 9.78 18.60 0.45
CA ALA A 282 8.68 17.65 0.25
C ALA A 282 8.87 16.82 -1.04
N LEU A 283 9.27 17.46 -2.15
CA LEU A 283 9.56 16.79 -3.42
C LEU A 283 10.75 15.82 -3.30
N PHE A 284 11.84 16.23 -2.67
CA PHE A 284 13.00 15.35 -2.42
C PHE A 284 12.66 14.20 -1.47
N ALA A 285 11.82 14.42 -0.47
CA ALA A 285 11.37 13.37 0.44
C ALA A 285 10.67 12.24 -0.32
N VAL A 286 9.71 12.59 -1.20
CA VAL A 286 9.00 11.60 -2.02
C VAL A 286 9.97 10.91 -3.00
N HIS A 287 10.94 11.64 -3.55
CA HIS A 287 11.97 11.08 -4.43
C HIS A 287 12.83 10.02 -3.74
N LEU A 288 13.29 10.29 -2.50
CA LEU A 288 14.05 9.33 -1.71
C LEU A 288 13.22 8.12 -1.30
N SER A 289 11.95 8.31 -0.95
CA SER A 289 11.02 7.21 -0.67
C SER A 289 10.82 6.32 -1.90
N GLY A 290 10.73 6.93 -3.09
CA GLY A 290 10.67 6.21 -4.37
C GLY A 290 11.92 5.37 -4.62
N ALA A 291 13.11 5.95 -4.46
CA ALA A 291 14.37 5.24 -4.62
C ALA A 291 14.50 4.07 -3.62
N SER A 292 14.14 4.29 -2.34
CA SER A 292 14.08 3.25 -1.32
C SER A 292 13.19 2.08 -1.76
N SER A 293 11.98 2.39 -2.20
CA SER A 293 10.99 1.37 -2.57
C SER A 293 11.39 0.59 -3.83
N ILE A 294 12.04 1.22 -4.81
CA ILE A 294 12.57 0.54 -6.01
C ILE A 294 13.66 -0.47 -5.62
N LEU A 295 14.61 -0.08 -4.76
CA LEU A 295 15.65 -0.99 -4.27
C LEU A 295 15.04 -2.19 -3.53
N GLY A 296 14.05 -1.94 -2.67
CA GLY A 296 13.28 -2.98 -2.01
C GLY A 296 12.57 -3.90 -2.99
N ALA A 297 11.93 -3.36 -4.02
CA ALA A 297 11.20 -4.14 -5.03
C ALA A 297 12.12 -5.07 -5.83
N ILE A 298 13.28 -4.57 -6.28
CA ILE A 298 14.29 -5.39 -6.97
C ILE A 298 14.71 -6.56 -6.08
N ASN A 299 14.94 -6.28 -4.80
CA ASN A 299 15.36 -7.29 -3.83
C ASN A 299 14.26 -8.34 -3.60
N MET A 300 13.00 -7.91 -3.38
CA MET A 300 11.86 -8.80 -3.20
C MET A 300 11.63 -9.71 -4.42
N ILE A 301 11.66 -9.15 -5.64
CA ILE A 301 11.50 -9.92 -6.88
C ILE A 301 12.59 -10.96 -7.00
N THR A 302 13.86 -10.58 -6.80
CA THR A 302 15.00 -11.49 -6.93
C THR A 302 14.95 -12.60 -5.89
N THR A 303 14.64 -12.27 -4.63
CA THR A 303 14.50 -13.24 -3.55
C THR A 303 13.37 -14.23 -3.84
N PHE A 304 12.19 -13.73 -4.23
CA PHE A 304 11.04 -14.57 -4.56
C PHE A 304 11.31 -15.52 -5.73
N LEU A 305 11.97 -15.06 -6.79
CA LEU A 305 12.21 -15.89 -7.97
C LEU A 305 13.33 -16.90 -7.77
N ASN A 306 14.41 -16.54 -7.06
CA ASN A 306 15.65 -17.33 -7.05
C ASN A 306 15.90 -18.09 -5.75
N MET A 307 15.25 -17.72 -4.62
CA MET A 307 15.62 -18.24 -3.31
C MET A 307 14.51 -19.06 -2.64
N ARG A 308 13.50 -19.51 -3.38
CA ARG A 308 12.47 -20.42 -2.85
C ARG A 308 13.07 -21.75 -2.43
N ALA A 309 12.53 -22.33 -1.37
CA ALA A 309 12.90 -23.68 -0.91
C ALA A 309 12.83 -24.70 -2.04
N PRO A 310 13.73 -25.69 -2.06
CA PRO A 310 13.77 -26.72 -3.10
C PRO A 310 12.40 -27.40 -3.31
N GLY A 311 11.92 -27.42 -4.56
CA GLY A 311 10.64 -28.00 -4.93
C GLY A 311 9.41 -27.09 -4.71
N MET A 312 9.54 -25.92 -4.10
CA MET A 312 8.46 -24.93 -3.96
C MET A 312 8.20 -24.24 -5.31
N THR A 313 7.25 -24.79 -6.08
CA THR A 313 6.80 -24.20 -7.34
C THR A 313 5.94 -22.96 -7.07
N LEU A 314 5.76 -22.12 -8.09
CA LEU A 314 4.95 -20.88 -7.95
C LEU A 314 3.52 -21.15 -7.47
N HIS A 315 2.92 -22.28 -7.85
CA HIS A 315 1.57 -22.66 -7.43
C HIS A 315 1.47 -23.16 -5.98
N LYS A 316 2.59 -23.20 -5.26
CA LYS A 316 2.64 -23.63 -3.84
C LYS A 316 3.15 -22.52 -2.91
N VAL A 317 3.48 -21.36 -3.45
CA VAL A 317 3.94 -20.21 -2.67
C VAL A 317 2.77 -19.62 -1.87
N PRO A 318 2.94 -19.30 -0.57
CA PRO A 318 1.90 -18.69 0.26
C PRO A 318 1.35 -17.38 -0.31
N LEU A 319 0.06 -17.09 -0.07
CA LEU A 319 -0.62 -15.91 -0.65
C LEU A 319 -0.02 -14.58 -0.21
N PHE A 320 0.53 -14.50 1.01
CA PHE A 320 1.22 -13.28 1.43
C PHE A 320 2.51 -13.05 0.63
N ALA A 321 3.31 -14.08 0.42
CA ALA A 321 4.50 -13.96 -0.43
C ALA A 321 4.14 -13.58 -1.88
N TRP A 322 3.06 -14.12 -2.44
CA TRP A 322 2.50 -13.70 -3.73
C TRP A 322 2.08 -12.24 -3.75
N SER A 323 1.42 -11.78 -2.69
CA SER A 323 0.97 -10.38 -2.60
C SER A 323 2.16 -9.41 -2.59
N ILE A 324 3.23 -9.74 -1.87
CA ILE A 324 4.48 -8.96 -1.88
C ILE A 324 5.14 -8.97 -3.27
N PHE A 325 5.17 -10.12 -3.93
CA PHE A 325 5.74 -10.23 -5.29
C PHE A 325 4.99 -9.39 -6.32
N VAL A 326 3.66 -9.44 -6.32
CA VAL A 326 2.83 -8.58 -7.20
C VAL A 326 3.05 -7.10 -6.89
N THR A 327 3.07 -6.74 -5.62
CA THR A 327 3.34 -5.37 -5.17
C THR A 327 4.71 -4.89 -5.62
N ALA A 328 5.74 -5.73 -5.54
CA ALA A 328 7.09 -5.38 -5.99
C ALA A 328 7.14 -5.05 -7.49
N TRP A 329 6.39 -5.75 -8.33
CA TRP A 329 6.24 -5.40 -9.76
C TRP A 329 5.50 -4.09 -9.97
N LEU A 330 4.43 -3.82 -9.20
CA LEU A 330 3.73 -2.54 -9.26
C LEU A 330 4.67 -1.38 -8.91
N VAL A 331 5.44 -1.51 -7.84
CA VAL A 331 6.44 -0.53 -7.39
C VAL A 331 7.49 -0.29 -8.48
N LEU A 332 8.09 -1.37 -9.01
CA LEU A 332 9.17 -1.28 -9.99
C LEU A 332 8.75 -0.58 -11.28
N LEU A 333 7.50 -0.78 -11.72
CA LEU A 333 7.02 -0.24 -13.00
C LEU A 333 6.44 1.18 -12.85
N SER A 334 5.85 1.53 -11.70
CA SER A 334 5.14 2.81 -11.53
C SER A 334 6.02 3.93 -10.93
N LEU A 335 6.89 3.62 -9.97
CA LEU A 335 7.68 4.64 -9.27
C LEU A 335 8.70 5.38 -10.15
N PRO A 336 9.35 4.79 -11.15
CA PRO A 336 10.21 5.56 -12.05
C PRO A 336 9.45 6.66 -12.80
N VAL A 337 8.17 6.45 -13.11
CA VAL A 337 7.31 7.45 -13.77
C VAL A 337 7.02 8.61 -12.81
N LEU A 338 6.70 8.32 -11.54
CA LEU A 338 6.58 9.35 -10.50
C LEU A 338 7.88 10.13 -10.31
N ALA A 339 9.01 9.43 -10.25
CA ALA A 339 10.33 10.08 -10.12
C ALA A 339 10.59 11.06 -11.27
N GLY A 340 10.21 10.69 -12.50
CA GLY A 340 10.25 11.57 -13.66
C GLY A 340 9.38 12.82 -13.48
N ALA A 341 8.13 12.67 -13.04
CA ALA A 341 7.23 13.81 -12.79
C ALA A 341 7.77 14.76 -11.73
N ILE A 342 8.30 14.24 -10.63
CA ILE A 342 8.89 15.05 -9.56
C ILE A 342 10.17 15.74 -10.03
N THR A 343 11.01 15.06 -10.83
CA THR A 343 12.20 15.69 -11.43
C THR A 343 11.81 16.87 -12.32
N MET A 344 10.79 16.73 -13.17
CA MET A 344 10.27 17.84 -13.98
C MET A 344 9.76 18.99 -13.11
N LEU A 345 9.05 18.72 -12.00
CA LEU A 345 8.63 19.76 -11.06
C LEU A 345 9.82 20.49 -10.44
N ILE A 346 10.84 19.75 -10.00
CA ILE A 346 12.05 20.34 -9.40
C ILE A 346 12.77 21.23 -10.43
N THR A 347 12.84 20.82 -11.69
CA THR A 347 13.47 21.62 -12.74
C THR A 347 12.64 22.85 -13.12
N ASP A 348 11.31 22.75 -13.15
CA ASP A 348 10.44 23.91 -13.36
C ASP A 348 10.56 24.94 -12.23
N ARG A 349 10.73 24.48 -10.99
CA ARG A 349 10.90 25.34 -9.81
C ARG A 349 12.26 26.04 -9.76
N ASN A 350 13.35 25.32 -10.06
CA ASN A 350 14.70 25.75 -9.71
C ASN A 350 15.62 26.01 -10.92
N PHE A 351 15.27 25.52 -12.12
CA PHE A 351 16.16 25.56 -13.28
C PHE A 351 15.53 26.25 -14.50
N GLY A 352 14.35 26.86 -14.34
CA GLY A 352 13.68 27.63 -15.39
C GLY A 352 13.16 26.79 -16.57
N THR A 353 12.95 25.51 -16.40
CA THR A 353 12.19 24.70 -17.37
C THR A 353 10.69 25.00 -17.25
N THR A 354 9.92 24.68 -18.27
CA THR A 354 8.49 25.00 -18.34
C THR A 354 7.64 23.81 -18.75
N PHE A 355 7.95 22.62 -18.23
CA PHE A 355 7.20 21.39 -18.54
C PHE A 355 5.71 21.52 -18.23
N PHE A 356 5.38 22.22 -17.15
CA PHE A 356 4.01 22.34 -16.63
C PHE A 356 3.51 23.79 -16.54
N GLN A 357 4.25 24.75 -17.12
CA GLN A 357 3.91 26.17 -17.14
C GLN A 357 3.39 26.57 -18.50
N PRO A 358 2.10 26.98 -18.64
CA PRO A 358 1.50 27.32 -19.94
C PRO A 358 2.19 28.48 -20.67
N GLU A 359 2.71 29.46 -19.93
CA GLU A 359 3.41 30.62 -20.48
C GLU A 359 4.66 30.23 -21.27
N GLY A 360 5.30 29.11 -20.92
CA GLY A 360 6.45 28.54 -21.62
C GLY A 360 6.10 27.41 -22.59
N GLY A 361 4.80 27.15 -22.83
CA GLY A 361 4.33 26.09 -23.72
C GLY A 361 4.15 24.73 -23.03
N GLY A 362 4.25 24.68 -21.73
CA GLY A 362 3.99 23.48 -20.93
C GLY A 362 2.50 23.21 -20.67
N ASP A 363 2.20 22.06 -20.07
CA ASP A 363 0.83 21.65 -19.78
C ASP A 363 0.68 21.05 -18.37
N PRO A 364 -0.03 21.70 -17.43
CA PRO A 364 -0.32 21.13 -16.10
C PRO A 364 -1.08 19.79 -16.15
N VAL A 365 -1.89 19.56 -17.20
CA VAL A 365 -2.64 18.30 -17.35
C VAL A 365 -1.69 17.14 -17.66
N LEU A 366 -0.57 17.40 -18.34
CA LEU A 366 0.49 16.42 -18.56
C LEU A 366 1.02 15.88 -17.20
N TYR A 367 1.24 16.78 -16.22
CA TYR A 367 1.63 16.36 -14.88
C TYR A 367 0.62 15.40 -14.28
N GLN A 368 -0.67 15.71 -14.39
CA GLN A 368 -1.74 14.87 -13.84
C GLN A 368 -1.72 13.46 -14.47
N HIS A 369 -1.53 13.35 -15.78
CA HIS A 369 -1.40 12.05 -16.44
C HIS A 369 -0.22 11.24 -15.94
N ILE A 370 0.96 11.85 -15.83
CA ILE A 370 2.19 11.18 -15.37
C ILE A 370 2.05 10.77 -13.89
N LEU A 371 1.54 11.68 -13.05
CA LEU A 371 1.31 11.40 -11.64
C LEU A 371 0.31 10.23 -11.46
N TRP A 372 -0.83 10.27 -12.13
CA TRP A 372 -1.88 9.27 -11.92
C TRP A 372 -1.56 7.92 -12.57
N PHE A 373 -0.72 7.89 -13.60
CA PHE A 373 -0.15 6.62 -14.09
C PHE A 373 0.59 5.87 -12.98
N PHE A 374 1.23 6.59 -12.06
CA PHE A 374 1.72 6.03 -10.81
C PHE A 374 0.60 5.91 -9.76
N GLY A 375 -0.20 6.96 -9.57
CA GLY A 375 -1.10 7.12 -8.42
C GLY A 375 -2.20 6.06 -8.33
N HIS A 376 -2.69 5.50 -9.45
CA HIS A 376 -3.62 4.40 -9.37
C HIS A 376 -2.93 3.07 -9.00
N PRO A 377 -1.81 2.64 -9.64
CA PRO A 377 -1.01 1.53 -9.09
C PRO A 377 -0.62 1.71 -7.63
N GLU A 378 -0.40 2.92 -7.14
CA GLU A 378 -0.08 3.21 -5.73
C GLU A 378 -1.15 2.69 -4.77
N VAL A 379 -2.43 2.89 -5.07
CA VAL A 379 -3.51 2.40 -4.20
C VAL A 379 -3.53 0.86 -4.12
N TYR A 380 -3.09 0.18 -5.17
CA TYR A 380 -2.90 -1.28 -5.16
C TYR A 380 -1.60 -1.70 -4.48
N ILE A 381 -0.52 -0.93 -4.59
CA ILE A 381 0.72 -1.12 -3.80
C ILE A 381 0.40 -1.07 -2.30
N VAL A 382 -0.50 -0.18 -1.89
CA VAL A 382 -0.97 -0.04 -0.51
C VAL A 382 -1.77 -1.26 -0.05
N ILE A 383 -2.72 -1.77 -0.84
CA ILE A 383 -3.71 -2.72 -0.33
C ILE A 383 -3.38 -4.20 -0.62
N VAL A 384 -2.68 -4.51 -1.71
CA VAL A 384 -2.41 -5.91 -2.13
C VAL A 384 -1.63 -6.70 -1.07
N PRO A 385 -0.59 -6.17 -0.39
CA PRO A 385 0.06 -6.87 0.72
C PRO A 385 -0.93 -7.25 1.83
N GLY A 386 -1.87 -6.34 2.14
CA GLY A 386 -2.94 -6.57 3.08
C GLY A 386 -3.84 -7.75 2.68
N PHE A 387 -4.15 -7.91 1.40
CA PHE A 387 -4.91 -9.08 0.91
C PHE A 387 -4.23 -10.41 1.23
N GLY A 388 -2.90 -10.44 1.20
CA GLY A 388 -2.11 -11.60 1.62
C GLY A 388 -2.30 -11.89 3.11
N ILE A 389 -2.13 -10.88 3.98
CA ILE A 389 -2.31 -11.00 5.43
C ILE A 389 -3.72 -11.51 5.76
N ILE A 390 -4.75 -10.87 5.23
CA ILE A 390 -6.15 -11.23 5.46
C ILE A 390 -6.45 -12.68 5.04
N SER A 391 -5.86 -13.12 3.94
CA SER A 391 -6.05 -14.51 3.46
C SER A 391 -5.49 -15.53 4.45
N HIS A 392 -4.29 -15.30 5.01
CA HIS A 392 -3.70 -16.16 6.04
C HIS A 392 -4.50 -16.14 7.34
N VAL A 393 -4.91 -14.97 7.80
CA VAL A 393 -5.70 -14.81 9.03
C VAL A 393 -7.04 -15.54 8.89
N ILE A 394 -7.77 -15.33 7.79
CA ILE A 394 -9.08 -15.98 7.58
C ILE A 394 -8.93 -17.50 7.49
N ALA A 395 -7.94 -18.04 6.76
CA ALA A 395 -7.72 -19.47 6.67
C ALA A 395 -7.43 -20.08 8.06
N THR A 396 -6.49 -19.48 8.81
CA THR A 396 -6.11 -19.93 10.14
C THR A 396 -7.30 -19.98 11.10
N PHE A 397 -8.07 -18.89 11.21
CA PHE A 397 -9.15 -18.80 12.20
C PHE A 397 -10.51 -19.31 11.72
N SER A 398 -10.65 -19.67 10.44
CA SER A 398 -11.78 -20.44 9.93
C SER A 398 -11.54 -21.95 10.02
N ARG A 399 -10.29 -22.35 10.35
CA ARG A 399 -9.83 -23.74 10.36
C ARG A 399 -10.15 -24.45 9.06
N LYS A 400 -9.81 -23.77 7.95
CA LYS A 400 -10.00 -24.27 6.58
C LYS A 400 -8.92 -23.72 5.66
N PRO A 401 -8.49 -24.49 4.66
CA PRO A 401 -7.66 -23.93 3.59
C PRO A 401 -8.41 -22.82 2.87
N ILE A 402 -7.67 -21.85 2.33
CA ILE A 402 -8.27 -20.73 1.58
C ILE A 402 -9.05 -21.25 0.37
N PHE A 403 -10.29 -20.81 0.23
CA PHE A 403 -11.10 -21.19 -0.92
C PHE A 403 -10.54 -20.58 -2.21
N GLY A 404 -10.27 -21.43 -3.20
CA GLY A 404 -9.84 -20.97 -4.52
C GLY A 404 -8.44 -20.33 -4.52
N TYR A 405 -7.42 -21.00 -4.04
CA TYR A 405 -6.04 -20.49 -3.99
C TYR A 405 -5.56 -19.92 -5.33
N LEU A 406 -5.66 -20.68 -6.44
CA LEU A 406 -5.24 -20.20 -7.76
C LEU A 406 -6.05 -19.00 -8.28
N PRO A 407 -7.40 -19.01 -8.22
CA PRO A 407 -8.19 -17.81 -8.45
C PRO A 407 -7.78 -16.59 -7.63
N MET A 408 -7.38 -16.78 -6.36
CA MET A 408 -6.89 -15.70 -5.50
C MET A 408 -5.56 -15.13 -5.98
N VAL A 409 -4.63 -15.99 -6.45
CA VAL A 409 -3.34 -15.56 -7.04
C VAL A 409 -3.60 -14.79 -8.34
N TYR A 410 -4.38 -15.36 -9.26
CA TYR A 410 -4.66 -14.72 -10.54
C TYR A 410 -5.46 -13.41 -10.39
N ALA A 411 -6.33 -13.33 -9.39
CA ALA A 411 -7.02 -12.08 -9.07
C ALA A 411 -6.04 -10.99 -8.65
N MET A 412 -5.02 -11.29 -7.81
CA MET A 412 -3.99 -10.30 -7.44
C MET A 412 -3.18 -9.84 -8.67
N VAL A 413 -2.77 -10.77 -9.53
CA VAL A 413 -2.05 -10.44 -10.77
C VAL A 413 -2.91 -9.59 -11.71
N ALA A 414 -4.20 -9.94 -11.86
CA ALA A 414 -5.13 -9.18 -12.70
C ALA A 414 -5.37 -7.76 -12.16
N ILE A 415 -5.55 -7.60 -10.84
CA ILE A 415 -5.65 -6.28 -10.18
C ILE A 415 -4.40 -5.45 -10.49
N GLY A 416 -3.21 -6.04 -10.34
CA GLY A 416 -1.96 -5.37 -10.63
C GLY A 416 -1.86 -4.91 -12.08
N ALA A 417 -2.14 -5.78 -13.03
CA ALA A 417 -2.07 -5.46 -14.46
C ALA A 417 -3.11 -4.39 -14.88
N LEU A 418 -4.37 -4.54 -14.44
CA LEU A 418 -5.43 -3.59 -14.71
C LEU A 418 -5.15 -2.21 -14.09
N GLY A 419 -4.46 -2.16 -12.96
CA GLY A 419 -4.09 -0.91 -12.30
C GLY A 419 -3.34 0.08 -13.19
N PHE A 420 -2.62 -0.38 -14.21
CA PHE A 420 -1.87 0.49 -15.13
C PHE A 420 -2.71 1.10 -16.27
N VAL A 421 -3.94 0.68 -16.48
CA VAL A 421 -4.74 1.10 -17.64
C VAL A 421 -6.01 1.89 -17.26
N VAL A 422 -6.12 2.33 -16.00
CA VAL A 422 -7.33 2.98 -15.47
C VAL A 422 -7.09 4.36 -14.83
N TRP A 423 -5.86 4.86 -14.83
CA TRP A 423 -5.44 6.03 -14.03
C TRP A 423 -6.27 7.31 -14.22
N ALA A 424 -6.81 7.55 -15.43
CA ALA A 424 -7.45 8.85 -15.70
C ALA A 424 -8.90 8.94 -15.20
N HIS A 425 -9.40 7.95 -14.45
CA HIS A 425 -10.62 8.15 -13.65
C HIS A 425 -10.41 9.18 -12.53
N HIS A 426 -9.18 9.49 -12.14
CA HIS A 426 -8.86 10.60 -11.26
C HIS A 426 -8.91 11.98 -11.95
N MET A 427 -9.20 12.02 -13.26
CA MET A 427 -9.09 13.22 -14.11
C MET A 427 -10.38 13.53 -14.88
N TYR A 428 -11.54 13.00 -14.48
CA TYR A 428 -12.79 13.22 -15.21
C TYR A 428 -13.21 14.70 -15.32
N THR A 429 -12.72 15.55 -14.41
CA THR A 429 -12.95 16.99 -14.42
C THR A 429 -11.81 17.81 -15.04
N ALA A 430 -10.74 17.14 -15.51
CA ALA A 430 -9.54 17.79 -16.08
C ALA A 430 -9.62 18.00 -17.62
N GLY A 431 -10.80 17.98 -18.22
CA GLY A 431 -10.99 18.25 -19.65
C GLY A 431 -10.88 17.04 -20.57
N LEU A 432 -10.98 15.81 -20.06
CA LEU A 432 -10.97 14.58 -20.88
C LEU A 432 -12.12 14.57 -21.89
N SER A 433 -11.85 14.11 -23.13
CA SER A 433 -12.87 13.88 -24.15
C SER A 433 -13.88 12.81 -23.72
N LEU A 434 -15.09 12.80 -24.30
CA LEU A 434 -16.10 11.79 -24.01
C LEU A 434 -15.61 10.36 -24.30
N THR A 435 -14.83 10.18 -25.35
CA THR A 435 -14.24 8.88 -25.71
C THR A 435 -13.27 8.39 -24.63
N GLN A 436 -12.38 9.27 -24.15
CA GLN A 436 -11.48 8.94 -23.05
C GLN A 436 -12.23 8.63 -21.76
N GLN A 437 -13.23 9.45 -21.40
CA GLN A 437 -14.07 9.18 -20.22
C GLN A 437 -14.77 7.82 -20.33
N SER A 438 -15.35 7.47 -21.49
CA SER A 438 -16.00 6.18 -21.72
C SER A 438 -15.03 5.01 -21.57
N TYR A 439 -13.82 5.12 -22.12
CA TYR A 439 -12.78 4.11 -21.94
C TYR A 439 -12.43 3.91 -20.47
N PHE A 440 -12.10 4.99 -19.74
CA PHE A 440 -11.69 4.90 -18.36
C PHE A 440 -12.81 4.44 -17.42
N MET A 441 -14.09 4.75 -17.71
CA MET A 441 -15.23 4.20 -16.98
C MET A 441 -15.28 2.67 -17.08
N VAL A 442 -15.26 2.14 -18.31
CA VAL A 442 -15.35 0.69 -18.55
C VAL A 442 -14.14 -0.03 -17.97
N ALA A 443 -12.93 0.46 -18.25
CA ALA A 443 -11.70 -0.15 -17.76
C ALA A 443 -11.67 -0.18 -16.22
N THR A 444 -12.11 0.89 -15.56
CA THR A 444 -12.17 0.95 -14.09
C THR A 444 -13.17 -0.06 -13.51
N MET A 445 -14.36 -0.18 -14.12
CA MET A 445 -15.35 -1.16 -13.64
C MET A 445 -14.87 -2.60 -13.74
N VAL A 446 -14.04 -2.94 -14.72
CA VAL A 446 -13.49 -4.30 -14.89
C VAL A 446 -12.69 -4.74 -13.66
N ILE A 447 -12.06 -3.82 -12.93
CA ILE A 447 -11.30 -4.14 -11.69
C ILE A 447 -12.20 -4.70 -10.59
N ALA A 448 -13.49 -4.40 -10.60
CA ALA A 448 -14.43 -4.95 -9.63
C ALA A 448 -14.52 -6.49 -9.71
N VAL A 449 -14.28 -7.09 -10.87
CA VAL A 449 -14.37 -8.55 -11.07
C VAL A 449 -13.28 -9.29 -10.27
N PRO A 450 -11.98 -9.07 -10.47
CA PRO A 450 -10.95 -9.75 -9.68
C PRO A 450 -11.00 -9.39 -8.20
N THR A 451 -11.42 -8.17 -7.86
CA THR A 451 -11.63 -7.78 -6.45
C THR A 451 -12.79 -8.54 -5.82
N GLY A 452 -13.88 -8.72 -6.55
CA GLY A 452 -15.03 -9.53 -6.13
C GLY A 452 -14.65 -11.00 -5.91
N ILE A 453 -13.81 -11.59 -6.79
CA ILE A 453 -13.28 -12.95 -6.59
C ILE A 453 -12.62 -13.07 -5.21
N LYS A 454 -11.82 -12.09 -4.80
CA LYS A 454 -11.16 -12.11 -3.51
C LYS A 454 -12.15 -12.04 -2.34
N VAL A 455 -13.08 -11.10 -2.37
CA VAL A 455 -14.10 -10.94 -1.33
C VAL A 455 -14.93 -12.21 -1.18
N PHE A 456 -15.41 -12.76 -2.29
CA PHE A 456 -16.19 -14.00 -2.27
C PHE A 456 -15.38 -15.21 -1.81
N SER A 457 -14.09 -15.29 -2.15
CA SER A 457 -13.21 -16.36 -1.67
C SER A 457 -12.98 -16.28 -0.16
N TRP A 458 -12.84 -15.09 0.42
CA TRP A 458 -12.76 -14.92 1.88
C TRP A 458 -14.06 -15.33 2.57
N ILE A 459 -15.22 -14.93 2.04
CA ILE A 459 -16.53 -15.33 2.57
C ILE A 459 -16.71 -16.85 2.46
N ALA A 460 -16.36 -17.45 1.32
CA ALA A 460 -16.46 -18.91 1.10
C ALA A 460 -15.48 -19.69 2.00
N THR A 461 -14.33 -19.12 2.36
CA THR A 461 -13.42 -19.73 3.33
C THR A 461 -14.05 -19.76 4.73
N MET A 462 -14.71 -18.69 5.15
CA MET A 462 -15.43 -18.61 6.43
C MET A 462 -16.69 -19.50 6.43
N TRP A 463 -17.37 -19.62 5.31
CA TRP A 463 -18.60 -20.39 5.18
C TRP A 463 -18.37 -21.87 5.45
N GLY A 464 -19.10 -22.42 6.43
CA GLY A 464 -18.94 -23.83 6.85
C GLY A 464 -17.60 -24.13 7.55
N GLY A 465 -16.84 -23.10 7.92
CA GLY A 465 -15.64 -23.22 8.75
C GLY A 465 -15.96 -23.16 10.24
N SER A 466 -15.03 -23.64 11.08
CA SER A 466 -15.06 -23.47 12.53
C SER A 466 -14.44 -22.13 12.92
N VAL A 467 -15.18 -21.04 12.70
CA VAL A 467 -14.67 -19.67 12.84
C VAL A 467 -14.41 -19.33 14.31
N GLU A 468 -13.18 -18.94 14.62
CA GLU A 468 -12.77 -18.47 15.94
C GLU A 468 -12.46 -16.95 15.90
N PHE A 469 -13.26 -16.14 16.59
CA PHE A 469 -13.09 -14.69 16.63
C PHE A 469 -12.01 -14.25 17.63
N LYS A 470 -10.75 -14.58 17.32
CA LYS A 470 -9.58 -13.96 17.94
C LYS A 470 -9.35 -12.58 17.35
N THR A 471 -8.55 -11.75 18.02
CA THR A 471 -8.31 -10.37 17.61
C THR A 471 -7.90 -10.22 16.13
N PRO A 472 -6.95 -11.00 15.57
CA PRO A 472 -6.62 -10.90 14.14
C PRO A 472 -7.84 -11.16 13.25
N MET A 473 -8.69 -12.14 13.60
CA MET A 473 -9.87 -12.50 12.82
C MET A 473 -10.95 -11.42 12.88
N LEU A 474 -11.09 -10.71 14.00
CA LEU A 474 -11.99 -9.57 14.08
C LEU A 474 -11.56 -8.46 13.11
N PHE A 475 -10.28 -8.12 13.06
CA PHE A 475 -9.77 -7.15 12.10
C PHE A 475 -9.92 -7.64 10.65
N ALA A 476 -9.72 -8.94 10.39
CA ALA A 476 -9.90 -9.51 9.06
C ALA A 476 -11.36 -9.48 8.59
N THR A 477 -12.31 -9.84 9.44
CA THR A 477 -13.74 -9.76 9.10
C THR A 477 -14.23 -8.32 8.99
N GLY A 478 -13.77 -7.44 9.88
CA GLY A 478 -14.01 -6.00 9.78
C GLY A 478 -13.47 -5.42 8.47
N PHE A 479 -12.28 -5.83 8.07
CA PHE A 479 -11.69 -5.47 6.77
C PHE A 479 -12.59 -5.91 5.60
N VAL A 480 -12.98 -7.19 5.53
CA VAL A 480 -13.82 -7.71 4.44
C VAL A 480 -15.11 -6.90 4.30
N PHE A 481 -15.76 -6.57 5.41
CA PHE A 481 -16.99 -5.79 5.42
C PHE A 481 -16.75 -4.34 4.95
N LEU A 482 -15.82 -3.63 5.56
CA LEU A 482 -15.60 -2.20 5.32
C LEU A 482 -14.93 -1.95 3.96
N PHE A 483 -14.00 -2.81 3.55
CA PHE A 483 -13.39 -2.74 2.23
C PHE A 483 -14.41 -2.98 1.12
N THR A 484 -15.36 -3.89 1.31
CA THR A 484 -16.45 -4.13 0.35
C THR A 484 -17.35 -2.90 0.23
N LEU A 485 -17.72 -2.27 1.35
CA LEU A 485 -18.50 -1.04 1.36
C LEU A 485 -17.77 0.08 0.61
N GLY A 486 -16.47 0.28 0.90
CA GLY A 486 -15.63 1.24 0.19
C GLY A 486 -15.49 0.94 -1.31
N GLY A 487 -15.37 -0.33 -1.68
CA GLY A 487 -15.30 -0.77 -3.08
C GLY A 487 -16.58 -0.45 -3.86
N VAL A 488 -17.75 -0.63 -3.25
CA VAL A 488 -19.05 -0.26 -3.86
C VAL A 488 -19.13 1.23 -4.12
N THR A 489 -18.68 2.08 -3.19
CA THR A 489 -18.62 3.53 -3.42
C THR A 489 -17.63 3.91 -4.53
N GLY A 490 -16.58 3.11 -4.74
CA GLY A 490 -15.66 3.25 -5.88
C GLY A 490 -16.32 2.99 -7.23
N ILE A 491 -17.24 2.00 -7.31
CA ILE A 491 -18.01 1.76 -8.53
C ILE A 491 -18.92 2.96 -8.86
N VAL A 492 -19.48 3.61 -7.83
CA VAL A 492 -20.24 4.86 -8.00
C VAL A 492 -19.35 5.95 -8.62
N LEU A 493 -18.15 6.17 -8.05
CA LEU A 493 -17.19 7.17 -8.54
C LEU A 493 -16.56 6.81 -9.90
N SER A 494 -16.55 5.54 -10.30
CA SER A 494 -16.05 5.13 -11.61
C SER A 494 -16.84 5.71 -12.78
N GLN A 495 -18.08 6.16 -12.52
CA GLN A 495 -19.00 6.72 -13.51
C GLN A 495 -18.72 8.22 -13.69
N ALA A 496 -18.13 8.62 -14.82
CA ALA A 496 -17.74 10.00 -15.07
C ALA A 496 -18.89 11.03 -14.90
N PRO A 497 -20.14 10.79 -15.34
CA PRO A 497 -21.23 11.72 -15.07
C PRO A 497 -21.54 11.91 -13.59
N VAL A 498 -21.37 10.86 -12.79
CA VAL A 498 -21.60 10.88 -11.34
C VAL A 498 -20.40 11.54 -10.63
N ASP A 499 -19.19 11.19 -11.05
CA ASP A 499 -17.97 11.76 -10.47
C ASP A 499 -17.86 13.27 -10.72
N ARG A 500 -18.38 13.80 -11.81
CA ARG A 500 -18.44 15.25 -12.03
C ARG A 500 -19.14 16.03 -10.91
N VAL A 501 -20.05 15.38 -10.20
CA VAL A 501 -20.76 15.98 -9.05
C VAL A 501 -20.03 15.70 -7.74
N TYR A 502 -19.36 14.54 -7.62
CA TYR A 502 -18.71 14.10 -6.39
C TYR A 502 -17.21 14.38 -6.36
N HIS A 503 -16.58 14.66 -7.52
CA HIS A 503 -15.16 14.98 -7.59
C HIS A 503 -14.83 16.15 -6.66
N ASP A 504 -13.73 16.01 -5.92
CA ASP A 504 -13.28 16.97 -4.89
C ASP A 504 -14.33 17.32 -3.81
N THR A 505 -15.28 16.41 -3.54
CA THR A 505 -16.15 16.48 -2.36
C THR A 505 -15.73 15.48 -1.29
N TYR A 506 -16.37 15.56 -0.11
CA TYR A 506 -16.16 14.60 0.99
C TYR A 506 -16.64 13.17 0.66
N TYR A 507 -17.42 12.96 -0.41
CA TYR A 507 -17.76 11.61 -0.89
C TYR A 507 -16.51 10.84 -1.33
N VAL A 508 -15.62 11.50 -2.07
CA VAL A 508 -14.33 10.92 -2.48
C VAL A 508 -13.45 10.64 -1.27
N VAL A 509 -13.44 11.56 -0.28
CA VAL A 509 -12.69 11.38 0.97
C VAL A 509 -13.18 10.16 1.73
N ALA A 510 -14.49 9.98 1.87
CA ALA A 510 -15.09 8.81 2.50
C ALA A 510 -14.68 7.52 1.77
N HIS A 511 -14.82 7.51 0.43
CA HIS A 511 -14.46 6.36 -0.40
C HIS A 511 -13.03 5.88 -0.17
N PHE A 512 -12.04 6.75 -0.41
CA PHE A 512 -10.65 6.30 -0.33
C PHE A 512 -10.20 5.98 1.10
N HIS A 513 -10.80 6.60 2.12
CA HIS A 513 -10.52 6.22 3.49
C HIS A 513 -11.06 4.83 3.84
N TYR A 514 -12.22 4.42 3.31
CA TYR A 514 -12.73 3.06 3.49
C TYR A 514 -11.84 2.00 2.85
N VAL A 515 -11.37 2.22 1.62
CA VAL A 515 -10.56 1.22 0.90
C VAL A 515 -9.08 1.26 1.30
N MET A 516 -8.51 2.44 1.57
CA MET A 516 -7.08 2.62 1.86
C MET A 516 -6.81 2.73 3.36
N SER A 517 -7.36 3.74 4.04
CA SER A 517 -7.07 3.97 5.45
C SER A 517 -7.59 2.82 6.31
N ILE A 518 -8.89 2.56 6.28
CA ILE A 518 -9.49 1.47 7.05
C ILE A 518 -8.98 0.13 6.49
N GLY A 519 -8.99 -0.03 5.16
CA GLY A 519 -8.52 -1.25 4.51
C GLY A 519 -7.09 -1.60 4.93
N ALA A 520 -6.12 -0.74 4.64
CA ALA A 520 -4.70 -1.03 4.90
C ALA A 520 -4.37 -1.05 6.40
N VAL A 521 -4.93 -0.14 7.20
CA VAL A 521 -4.66 -0.08 8.64
C VAL A 521 -5.24 -1.29 9.36
N PHE A 522 -6.43 -1.78 8.97
CA PHE A 522 -6.98 -3.03 9.53
C PHE A 522 -6.12 -4.24 9.15
N CYS A 523 -5.55 -4.26 7.93
CA CYS A 523 -4.58 -5.29 7.55
C CYS A 523 -3.30 -5.21 8.39
N ILE A 524 -2.78 -3.99 8.67
CA ILE A 524 -1.62 -3.79 9.54
C ILE A 524 -1.92 -4.31 10.96
N PHE A 525 -3.07 -3.93 11.54
CA PHE A 525 -3.45 -4.43 12.87
C PHE A 525 -3.66 -5.94 12.89
N ALA A 526 -4.34 -6.50 11.87
CA ALA A 526 -4.47 -7.95 11.73
C ALA A 526 -3.10 -8.64 11.70
N GLY A 527 -2.16 -8.11 10.89
CA GLY A 527 -0.79 -8.62 10.79
C GLY A 527 -0.01 -8.49 12.09
N VAL A 528 -0.06 -7.32 12.77
CA VAL A 528 0.59 -7.14 14.06
C VAL A 528 0.07 -8.15 15.07
N TYR A 529 -1.24 -8.26 15.27
CA TYR A 529 -1.82 -9.21 16.22
C TYR A 529 -1.59 -10.68 15.83
N PHE A 530 -1.49 -10.98 14.53
CA PHE A 530 -1.21 -12.34 14.06
C PHE A 530 0.23 -12.74 14.28
N TRP A 531 1.19 -11.84 14.09
CA TRP A 531 2.62 -12.14 14.08
C TRP A 531 3.44 -11.54 15.23
N ILE A 532 2.89 -10.69 16.10
CA ILE A 532 3.65 -10.09 17.20
C ILE A 532 4.30 -11.12 18.10
N GLY A 533 3.61 -12.26 18.35
CA GLY A 533 4.15 -13.37 19.10
C GLY A 533 5.34 -14.04 18.42
N LYS A 534 5.27 -14.20 17.09
CA LYS A 534 6.37 -14.73 16.27
C LYS A 534 7.58 -13.80 16.28
N MET A 535 7.35 -12.48 16.19
CA MET A 535 8.41 -11.49 16.14
C MET A 535 9.09 -11.24 17.50
N SER A 536 8.31 -11.28 18.60
CA SER A 536 8.78 -10.87 19.94
C SER A 536 8.95 -12.03 20.95
N GLY A 537 8.41 -13.21 20.64
CA GLY A 537 8.32 -14.32 21.60
C GLY A 537 7.28 -14.09 22.71
N ARG A 538 6.42 -13.09 22.59
CA ARG A 538 5.43 -12.71 23.61
C ARG A 538 4.05 -12.47 23.03
N GLN A 539 3.02 -12.90 23.77
CA GLN A 539 1.62 -12.75 23.36
C GLN A 539 0.96 -11.59 24.09
N TYR A 540 0.11 -10.87 23.38
CA TYR A 540 -0.70 -9.78 23.92
C TYR A 540 -1.93 -10.32 24.70
N PRO A 541 -2.53 -9.52 25.60
CA PRO A 541 -3.78 -9.89 26.26
C PRO A 541 -4.96 -9.78 25.27
N GLU A 542 -5.60 -10.92 24.99
CA GLU A 542 -6.65 -11.03 23.96
C GLU A 542 -7.84 -10.09 24.19
N TRP A 543 -8.25 -9.87 25.47
CA TRP A 543 -9.33 -8.93 25.79
C TRP A 543 -9.02 -7.48 25.35
N ALA A 544 -7.75 -7.07 25.51
CA ALA A 544 -7.33 -5.74 25.12
C ALA A 544 -7.31 -5.58 23.58
N GLY A 545 -6.86 -6.62 22.86
CA GLY A 545 -6.93 -6.64 21.40
C GLY A 545 -8.38 -6.55 20.89
N LYS A 546 -9.32 -7.27 21.52
CA LYS A 546 -10.75 -7.18 21.17
C LYS A 546 -11.35 -5.82 21.48
N LEU A 547 -11.00 -5.21 22.61
CA LEU A 547 -11.43 -3.84 22.96
C LEU A 547 -10.90 -2.83 21.94
N HIS A 548 -9.61 -2.94 21.56
CA HIS A 548 -9.02 -2.12 20.50
C HIS A 548 -9.80 -2.26 19.18
N PHE A 549 -10.13 -3.48 18.77
CA PHE A 549 -10.91 -3.68 17.54
C PHE A 549 -12.25 -2.93 17.60
N TRP A 550 -13.04 -3.12 18.64
CA TRP A 550 -14.39 -2.54 18.70
C TRP A 550 -14.37 -1.01 18.80
N THR A 551 -13.44 -0.45 19.57
CA THR A 551 -13.30 1.02 19.67
C THR A 551 -12.80 1.61 18.35
N MET A 552 -11.84 0.97 17.68
CA MET A 552 -11.37 1.40 16.37
C MET A 552 -12.45 1.26 15.30
N PHE A 553 -13.17 0.13 15.26
CA PHE A 553 -14.26 -0.11 14.32
C PHE A 553 -15.37 0.95 14.45
N ALA A 554 -15.80 1.24 15.67
CA ALA A 554 -16.77 2.29 15.91
C ALA A 554 -16.24 3.68 15.52
N GLY A 555 -15.00 3.99 15.91
CA GLY A 555 -14.38 5.29 15.65
C GLY A 555 -14.23 5.58 14.15
N VAL A 556 -13.70 4.64 13.35
CA VAL A 556 -13.53 4.85 11.90
C VAL A 556 -14.85 4.98 11.16
N ASN A 557 -15.89 4.22 11.57
CA ASN A 557 -17.21 4.35 10.96
C ASN A 557 -17.86 5.69 11.31
N LEU A 558 -17.78 6.14 12.57
CA LEU A 558 -18.25 7.46 12.97
C LEU A 558 -17.49 8.59 12.26
N THR A 559 -16.20 8.39 11.93
CA THR A 559 -15.41 9.36 11.20
C THR A 559 -15.81 9.46 9.74
N PHE A 560 -15.79 8.33 9.01
CA PHE A 560 -15.83 8.34 7.55
C PHE A 560 -17.21 8.06 6.94
N PHE A 561 -18.11 7.36 7.63
CA PHE A 561 -19.45 7.12 7.11
C PHE A 561 -20.25 8.42 6.93
N PRO A 562 -20.27 9.35 7.90
CA PRO A 562 -20.92 10.66 7.73
C PRO A 562 -20.39 11.48 6.56
N GLN A 563 -19.13 11.30 6.19
CA GLN A 563 -18.52 12.05 5.09
C GLN A 563 -19.14 11.71 3.71
N HIS A 564 -19.77 10.54 3.54
CA HIS A 564 -20.57 10.26 2.35
C HIS A 564 -21.78 11.20 2.24
N PHE A 565 -22.42 11.52 3.36
CA PHE A 565 -23.55 12.46 3.39
C PHE A 565 -23.08 13.89 3.16
N LEU A 566 -21.95 14.31 3.75
CA LEU A 566 -21.32 15.60 3.47
C LEU A 566 -21.04 15.79 1.97
N GLY A 567 -20.42 14.79 1.35
CA GLY A 567 -20.13 14.83 -0.09
C GLY A 567 -21.37 14.81 -0.96
N ARG A 568 -22.41 14.03 -0.59
CA ARG A 568 -23.70 14.02 -1.27
C ARG A 568 -24.43 15.37 -1.18
N GLN A 569 -24.25 16.10 -0.08
CA GLN A 569 -24.76 17.46 0.11
C GLN A 569 -23.93 18.52 -0.61
N GLY A 570 -22.80 18.15 -1.22
CA GLY A 570 -21.94 19.03 -2.00
C GLY A 570 -20.82 19.70 -1.20
N MET A 571 -20.51 19.26 0.03
CA MET A 571 -19.39 19.80 0.78
C MET A 571 -18.07 19.50 0.06
N PRO A 572 -17.32 20.54 -0.38
CA PRO A 572 -16.02 20.34 -1.01
C PRO A 572 -14.96 19.88 0.00
N ARG A 573 -13.98 19.12 -0.44
CA ARG A 573 -12.81 18.76 0.37
C ARG A 573 -11.75 19.85 0.34
N ARG A 574 -10.82 19.83 1.31
CA ARG A 574 -9.65 20.74 1.40
C ARG A 574 -9.98 22.18 1.77
N TYR A 575 -11.15 22.44 2.33
CA TYR A 575 -11.54 23.74 2.85
C TYR A 575 -11.40 23.77 4.37
N ILE A 576 -10.89 24.88 4.88
CA ILE A 576 -10.65 25.09 6.32
C ILE A 576 -11.95 25.35 7.09
N ASP A 577 -12.99 25.86 6.41
CA ASP A 577 -14.27 26.24 6.96
C ASP A 577 -15.42 25.82 6.05
N TYR A 578 -16.65 25.81 6.59
CA TYR A 578 -17.84 25.33 5.89
C TYR A 578 -19.12 26.01 6.42
N PRO A 579 -20.19 26.13 5.58
CA PRO A 579 -21.49 26.63 6.01
C PRO A 579 -22.16 25.75 7.07
N GLU A 580 -22.99 26.35 7.94
CA GLU A 580 -23.74 25.71 9.04
C GLU A 580 -24.48 24.43 8.62
N ALA A 581 -24.96 24.36 7.37
CA ALA A 581 -25.66 23.19 6.82
C ALA A 581 -24.87 21.86 6.92
N PHE A 582 -23.54 21.92 7.04
CA PHE A 582 -22.67 20.75 7.16
C PHE A 582 -22.23 20.45 8.60
N ALA A 583 -22.62 21.25 9.60
CA ALA A 583 -22.15 21.16 10.97
C ALA A 583 -22.44 19.80 11.61
N TYR A 584 -23.68 19.31 11.46
CA TYR A 584 -24.13 18.05 12.07
C TYR A 584 -23.21 16.86 11.74
N TRP A 585 -22.96 16.61 10.46
CA TRP A 585 -22.13 15.47 10.03
C TRP A 585 -20.63 15.68 10.32
N ASN A 586 -20.15 16.92 10.30
CA ASN A 586 -18.77 17.24 10.69
C ASN A 586 -18.53 16.98 12.18
N TRP A 587 -19.50 17.31 13.03
CA TRP A 587 -19.41 17.01 14.46
C TRP A 587 -19.27 15.52 14.73
N PHE A 588 -20.15 14.67 14.14
CA PHE A 588 -20.04 13.21 14.26
C PHE A 588 -18.70 12.68 13.75
N SER A 589 -18.25 13.18 12.59
CA SER A 589 -16.96 12.79 12.00
C SER A 589 -15.79 13.14 12.93
N SER A 590 -15.84 14.27 13.63
CA SER A 590 -14.82 14.68 14.59
C SER A 590 -14.83 13.81 15.86
N MET A 591 -16.01 13.50 16.40
CA MET A 591 -16.14 12.58 17.55
C MET A 591 -15.58 11.19 17.21
N GLY A 592 -15.86 10.67 16.01
CA GLY A 592 -15.30 9.41 15.51
C GLY A 592 -13.77 9.45 15.43
N ALA A 593 -13.21 10.55 14.93
CA ALA A 593 -11.76 10.72 14.82
C ALA A 593 -11.06 10.75 16.18
N PHE A 594 -11.64 11.42 17.17
CA PHE A 594 -11.10 11.42 18.54
C PHE A 594 -11.18 10.03 19.20
N LEU A 595 -12.27 9.28 18.97
CA LEU A 595 -12.38 7.90 19.42
C LEU A 595 -11.34 7.00 18.74
N SER A 596 -11.14 7.15 17.44
CA SER A 596 -10.11 6.40 16.69
C SER A 596 -8.70 6.72 17.19
N PHE A 597 -8.42 7.99 17.49
CA PHE A 597 -7.14 8.40 18.06
C PHE A 597 -6.91 7.79 19.45
N ALA A 598 -7.91 7.85 20.33
CA ALA A 598 -7.83 7.21 21.66
C ALA A 598 -7.59 5.69 21.53
N SER A 599 -8.27 5.03 20.59
CA SER A 599 -8.07 3.61 20.27
C SER A 599 -6.66 3.32 19.75
N PHE A 600 -6.11 4.19 18.92
CA PHE A 600 -4.73 4.07 18.44
C PHE A 600 -3.70 4.22 19.58
N LEU A 601 -3.89 5.17 20.49
CA LEU A 601 -3.04 5.30 21.69
C LEU A 601 -3.13 4.04 22.58
N PHE A 602 -4.32 3.48 22.72
CA PHE A 602 -4.51 2.23 23.44
C PHE A 602 -3.77 1.06 22.76
N PHE A 603 -3.79 0.98 21.44
CA PHE A 603 -3.00 0.01 20.68
C PHE A 603 -1.49 0.13 20.95
N ILE A 604 -0.95 1.36 20.95
CA ILE A 604 0.47 1.59 21.31
C ILE A 604 0.75 1.04 22.72
N GLY A 605 -0.17 1.29 23.67
CA GLY A 605 -0.09 0.73 25.02
C GLY A 605 -0.10 -0.80 25.05
N ILE A 606 -0.93 -1.45 24.22
CA ILE A 606 -0.96 -2.92 24.09
C ILE A 606 0.39 -3.44 23.56
N VAL A 607 0.94 -2.82 22.50
CA VAL A 607 2.23 -3.23 21.93
C VAL A 607 3.34 -3.08 22.97
N PHE A 608 3.41 -1.95 23.65
CA PHE A 608 4.40 -1.71 24.70
C PHE A 608 4.30 -2.73 25.86
N TYR A 609 3.08 -2.98 26.33
CA TYR A 609 2.82 -4.01 27.36
C TYR A 609 3.28 -5.39 26.88
N THR A 610 2.92 -5.75 25.63
CA THR A 610 3.27 -7.06 25.06
C THR A 610 4.78 -7.27 25.03
N LEU A 611 5.52 -6.28 24.52
CA LEU A 611 6.97 -6.38 24.40
C LEU A 611 7.68 -6.43 25.78
N ARG A 612 7.10 -5.83 26.83
CA ARG A 612 7.73 -5.75 28.14
C ARG A 612 7.25 -6.84 29.12
N ALA A 613 5.95 -7.11 29.14
CA ALA A 613 5.30 -7.94 30.15
C ALA A 613 4.36 -9.01 29.58
N GLY A 614 4.25 -9.14 28.24
CA GLY A 614 3.40 -10.15 27.60
C GLY A 614 3.79 -11.58 27.98
N GLN A 615 2.84 -12.50 27.92
CA GLN A 615 3.05 -13.92 28.18
C GLN A 615 4.09 -14.49 27.20
N ARG A 616 5.12 -15.18 27.72
CA ARG A 616 6.13 -15.82 26.88
C ARG A 616 5.53 -16.99 26.10
N ILE A 617 5.91 -17.10 24.84
CA ILE A 617 5.52 -18.19 23.93
C ILE A 617 6.60 -19.25 23.98
N THR A 618 6.18 -20.50 24.18
CA THR A 618 7.07 -21.68 24.24
C THR A 618 6.90 -22.60 23.04
N GLN A 619 5.86 -22.40 22.23
CA GLN A 619 5.56 -23.21 21.05
C GLN A 619 5.90 -22.47 19.77
N ASN A 620 6.37 -23.18 18.76
CA ASN A 620 6.65 -22.60 17.44
C ASN A 620 5.37 -22.09 16.79
N ASN A 621 4.32 -22.92 16.75
CA ASN A 621 2.98 -22.52 16.31
C ASN A 621 2.07 -22.38 17.54
N TYR A 622 1.68 -21.15 17.85
CA TYR A 622 0.82 -20.84 19.00
C TYR A 622 -0.64 -20.56 18.60
N TRP A 623 -0.99 -20.76 17.32
CA TRP A 623 -2.37 -20.63 16.84
C TRP A 623 -3.03 -22.01 16.71
N ASN A 624 -2.88 -22.68 15.57
CA ASN A 624 -3.43 -24.00 15.28
C ASN A 624 -2.77 -24.58 14.01
N GLU A 625 -3.14 -25.80 13.62
CA GLU A 625 -2.60 -26.52 12.47
C GLU A 625 -2.84 -25.82 11.11
N TYR A 626 -3.82 -24.93 11.02
CA TYR A 626 -4.12 -24.14 9.81
C TYR A 626 -3.27 -22.87 9.68
N ALA A 627 -2.46 -22.54 10.67
CA ALA A 627 -1.30 -21.66 10.50
C ALA A 627 -0.15 -22.54 9.99
N ASP A 628 -0.12 -22.81 8.69
CA ASP A 628 0.60 -23.91 8.05
C ASP A 628 1.84 -23.48 7.24
N THR A 629 2.12 -22.17 7.16
CA THR A 629 3.28 -21.65 6.45
C THR A 629 4.58 -21.81 7.24
N LEU A 630 5.73 -21.77 6.53
CA LEU A 630 7.05 -22.13 7.08
C LEU A 630 7.47 -21.32 8.32
N GLU A 631 7.03 -20.07 8.47
CA GLU A 631 7.35 -19.29 9.67
C GLU A 631 6.84 -19.95 10.95
N TRP A 632 5.80 -20.78 10.87
CA TRP A 632 5.23 -21.46 12.05
C TRP A 632 6.00 -22.72 12.46
N THR A 633 6.95 -23.19 11.65
CA THR A 633 7.88 -24.27 12.02
C THR A 633 9.05 -23.77 12.85
N LEU A 634 9.33 -22.48 12.84
CA LEU A 634 10.44 -21.84 13.53
C LEU A 634 10.09 -21.42 14.97
N PRO A 635 11.08 -21.29 15.88
CA PRO A 635 10.84 -20.78 17.23
C PRO A 635 10.35 -19.31 17.23
N CYS A 636 9.93 -18.84 18.39
CA CYS A 636 9.42 -17.48 18.61
C CYS A 636 10.31 -16.72 19.60
N PRO A 637 11.16 -15.76 19.17
CA PRO A 637 11.39 -15.30 17.79
C PRO A 637 12.22 -16.27 16.94
N PRO A 638 12.19 -16.19 15.60
CA PRO A 638 13.07 -16.96 14.72
C PRO A 638 14.55 -16.63 14.95
N PRO A 639 15.47 -17.62 14.82
CA PRO A 639 16.90 -17.40 15.03
C PRO A 639 17.49 -16.42 14.00
N GLU A 640 18.70 -15.92 14.26
CA GLU A 640 19.39 -14.96 13.39
C GLU A 640 19.57 -15.52 11.98
N HIS A 641 20.11 -16.73 11.87
CA HIS A 641 20.15 -17.49 10.63
C HIS A 641 18.86 -18.31 10.54
N THR A 642 17.88 -17.81 9.81
CA THR A 642 16.50 -18.26 9.75
C THR A 642 16.36 -19.78 9.59
N PHE A 643 17.15 -20.38 8.68
CA PHE A 643 17.19 -21.81 8.40
C PHE A 643 18.64 -22.28 8.39
N GLU A 644 19.05 -23.07 9.39
CA GLU A 644 20.36 -23.73 9.42
C GLU A 644 20.49 -24.75 8.28
N GLN A 645 19.40 -25.41 7.94
CA GLN A 645 19.25 -26.26 6.77
C GLN A 645 18.04 -25.78 5.97
N LEU A 646 18.21 -25.69 4.64
CA LEU A 646 17.09 -25.28 3.77
C LEU A 646 15.90 -26.23 3.96
N PRO A 647 14.67 -25.71 4.10
CA PRO A 647 13.48 -26.53 4.26
C PRO A 647 13.33 -27.53 3.13
N LYS A 648 13.06 -28.78 3.48
CA LYS A 648 12.78 -29.84 2.52
C LYS A 648 11.31 -29.83 2.15
N ARG A 649 10.97 -30.50 1.05
CA ARG A 649 9.59 -30.63 0.58
C ARG A 649 8.63 -31.12 1.67
N GLU A 650 9.08 -32.02 2.51
CA GLU A 650 8.31 -32.60 3.63
C GLU A 650 7.90 -31.55 4.68
N ASP A 651 8.67 -30.46 4.81
CA ASP A 651 8.43 -29.43 5.83
C ASP A 651 7.30 -28.48 5.43
N TRP A 652 7.04 -28.30 4.14
CA TRP A 652 6.06 -27.34 3.63
C TRP A 652 4.95 -27.96 2.76
N ASP A 653 5.05 -29.22 2.33
CA ASP A 653 4.04 -29.92 1.50
C ASP A 653 2.95 -30.61 2.36
N LYS A 654 3.08 -30.60 3.67
CA LYS A 654 2.06 -31.14 4.61
C LYS A 654 0.73 -30.39 4.59
N SER A 655 0.76 -29.15 4.14
CA SER A 655 -0.41 -28.26 4.09
C SER A 655 -1.37 -28.55 2.94
N HIS A 656 -1.04 -29.45 2.02
CA HIS A 656 -1.89 -29.77 0.87
C HIS A 656 -2.50 -31.16 0.93
N ALA A 657 -2.36 -31.83 2.06
CA ALA A 657 -2.94 -33.16 2.29
C ALA A 657 -4.37 -33.12 2.91
N HIS A 658 -5.02 -31.93 2.90
CA HIS A 658 -6.39 -31.79 3.42
C HIS A 658 -7.35 -31.26 2.37
#